data_f0b8bc71f093298f87f276c689fa4c75
#
_entry.id   f0b8bc71f093298f87f276c689fa4c75
#
_cell.length_a   1.000
_cell.length_b   1.000
_cell.length_c   1.000
_cell.angle_alpha   90.00
_cell.angle_beta   90.00
_cell.angle_gamma   90.00
#
_symmetry.space_group_name_H-M   'P 1'
#
loop_
_entity.id
_entity.type
_entity.pdbx_description
1 polymer ?
#
loop_
_entity_poly.entity_id
_entity_poly.type
_entity_poly.pdbx_seq_one_letter_code
_entity_poly.pdbx_strand_id
1 'polypeptide(L)'
;MTATAGTNATADETEVALRRRLEAALAPEGAGRPLLLLVEGAAGTGKSYLVHRLTAALPPTVRRMTPEESPPDSGPVLTVVEDVHRARPGVVARLLRLLAEPRTPLACVLSYRPEELAVPGLVLGPATEFPAMLTVVRHVLGPLDVTAVRGMAEDALGADHCTADLVDGLYRASGGVAQTVADLLDDLVARPPVPGQPYSVADRTGTPPRLEALVLRRTAAVPEEHRAVVFAAAVLDEPAASRDLAAVAGLRGQPFHHALVAACRAGVLEARGDGRYGFTSPLAAAAARRAATGPALEVLHRRAARLLAARQPVDWERVAGHRLACGDERGWLHAVERAAQSFEEDGEQQRAVPLLESALATDLVPRQARSRLATLLARCAVVGLRSDQTLRVLRHIVADPGLPVGVRGEIRLDLGLLQCNQVGAVAEGLTELTRAVGELEGRPVPLARALSALAMPYGPGFSLAENAAWIERAVAVADESGDPVVQTAVAANRVSVLLNGGDPAAWELIDRLPRESDLAGCRQQTARGLCNAADAAVWLGHYEKSRELLAEGVALAARSGAAYAERTGRGCALVLDWATGRWAGLAERARAFVEEAGTMPYLVSDARMVLGLLALSRGEWADAVTHLRGPQAADLDTGPVPISATVSGALIRLALAHDDIAAATEEAAAAWKRLRAKGNWSWAAELAPWAVEAALRAGETVTAGSMTEEFAAGLEGRDAPSAEAALEWTRAVLAEHTEGTAEAALLYESSAAAYRELPRPYHEALTTVGAARCALTLGEKRDSAVTALTDRAAVFDVLGATWDAARVRAELRRYQPAGERRQPGRPRYGDMLSPREAEVAELAAAGMSNREIATTLHLSPRTVEQHVARALQKTGVHSRQQLAQALEAASG
;
A
#
# COMPACT_ATOMS: atom_id res chain seq x y z
N MET A 1 29.38 -45.33 3.22
CA MET A 1 28.68 -44.32 4.03
C MET A 1 28.25 -43.23 3.10
N THR A 2 27.02 -43.27 2.64
CA THR A 2 26.35 -42.29 1.83
C THR A 2 25.96 -41.14 2.74
N ALA A 3 26.67 -40.01 2.64
CA ALA A 3 26.23 -38.76 3.28
C ALA A 3 25.08 -38.16 2.43
N THR A 4 23.85 -38.46 2.76
CA THR A 4 22.67 -37.69 2.42
C THR A 4 22.70 -36.44 3.30
N ALA A 5 23.28 -35.36 2.80
CA ALA A 5 23.11 -34.06 3.40
C ALA A 5 21.70 -33.52 2.99
N GLY A 6 20.73 -33.76 3.85
CA GLY A 6 19.48 -33.03 3.85
C GLY A 6 19.66 -31.73 4.63
N THR A 7 18.97 -30.73 4.17
CA THR A 7 18.50 -29.48 4.82
C THR A 7 19.44 -28.27 4.85
N ASN A 8 18.97 -27.22 4.17
CA ASN A 8 19.12 -25.80 4.47
C ASN A 8 20.52 -25.27 4.78
N ALA A 9 21.46 -25.46 3.83
CA ALA A 9 22.59 -24.56 3.66
C ALA A 9 22.29 -23.62 2.47
N THR A 10 22.62 -22.35 2.58
CA THR A 10 22.47 -21.39 1.49
C THR A 10 23.20 -21.90 0.24
N ALA A 11 22.68 -21.64 -0.95
CA ALA A 11 23.23 -22.13 -2.23
C ALA A 11 24.74 -21.88 -2.37
N ASP A 12 25.27 -20.82 -1.79
CA ASP A 12 26.69 -20.45 -1.82
C ASP A 12 27.60 -21.36 -0.97
N GLU A 13 27.14 -21.82 0.20
CA GLU A 13 27.93 -22.76 1.03
C GLU A 13 28.09 -24.11 0.33
N THR A 14 27.07 -24.58 -0.35
CA THR A 14 27.09 -25.85 -1.11
C THR A 14 28.02 -25.75 -2.31
N GLU A 15 28.03 -24.63 -3.03
CA GLU A 15 28.93 -24.41 -4.17
C GLU A 15 30.39 -24.36 -3.75
N VAL A 16 30.71 -23.66 -2.66
CA VAL A 16 32.06 -23.59 -2.08
C VAL A 16 32.55 -24.99 -1.67
N ALA A 17 31.67 -25.79 -1.08
CA ALA A 17 32.04 -27.16 -0.68
C ALA A 17 32.32 -28.07 -1.89
N LEU A 18 31.48 -27.96 -2.95
CA LEU A 18 31.69 -28.72 -4.20
C LEU A 18 33.00 -28.31 -4.90
N ARG A 19 33.29 -27.01 -4.95
CA ARG A 19 34.53 -26.48 -5.54
C ARG A 19 35.75 -26.99 -4.82
N ARG A 20 35.78 -26.96 -3.47
CA ARG A 20 36.89 -27.50 -2.68
C ARG A 20 37.14 -28.99 -2.93
N ARG A 21 36.05 -29.77 -3.14
CA ARG A 21 36.21 -31.20 -3.49
C ARG A 21 36.78 -31.40 -4.88
N LEU A 22 36.43 -30.58 -5.86
CA LEU A 22 37.03 -30.59 -7.19
C LEU A 22 38.53 -30.21 -7.15
N GLU A 23 38.86 -29.15 -6.45
CA GLU A 23 40.22 -28.69 -6.26
C GLU A 23 41.09 -29.78 -5.58
N ALA A 24 40.58 -30.45 -4.53
CA ALA A 24 41.26 -31.52 -3.86
C ALA A 24 41.51 -32.77 -4.73
N ALA A 25 40.53 -33.13 -5.58
CA ALA A 25 40.67 -34.26 -6.52
C ALA A 25 41.64 -33.97 -7.66
N LEU A 26 41.86 -32.71 -8.02
CA LEU A 26 42.71 -32.23 -9.10
C LEU A 26 44.09 -31.73 -8.62
N ALA A 27 44.40 -31.87 -7.31
CA ALA A 27 45.65 -31.44 -6.74
C ALA A 27 46.84 -32.24 -7.29
N PRO A 28 48.00 -31.59 -7.65
CA PRO A 28 49.14 -32.26 -8.33
C PRO A 28 49.85 -33.33 -7.50
N GLU A 29 49.72 -33.29 -6.19
CA GLU A 29 50.50 -34.14 -5.26
C GLU A 29 49.82 -35.49 -4.93
N GLY A 30 49.27 -36.20 -5.91
CA GLY A 30 48.97 -37.63 -5.85
C GLY A 30 48.11 -38.23 -4.73
N ALA A 31 47.56 -37.43 -3.83
CA ALA A 31 46.79 -37.90 -2.67
C ALA A 31 45.24 -37.85 -2.91
N GLY A 32 44.79 -37.29 -4.01
CA GLY A 32 43.36 -37.15 -4.31
C GLY A 32 42.79 -38.42 -4.92
N ARG A 33 41.71 -38.95 -4.32
CA ARG A 33 40.91 -40.01 -4.97
C ARG A 33 40.20 -39.41 -6.19
N PRO A 34 40.03 -40.19 -7.28
CA PRO A 34 39.23 -39.74 -8.44
C PRO A 34 37.83 -39.33 -8.01
N LEU A 35 37.34 -38.18 -8.51
CA LEU A 35 36.04 -37.63 -8.16
C LEU A 35 35.07 -37.74 -9.31
N LEU A 36 33.89 -38.27 -9.01
CA LEU A 36 32.73 -38.19 -9.87
C LEU A 36 31.68 -37.28 -9.22
N LEU A 37 31.49 -36.09 -9.77
CA LEU A 37 30.46 -35.18 -9.36
C LEU A 37 29.22 -35.32 -10.29
N LEU A 38 28.11 -35.80 -9.74
CA LEU A 38 26.83 -35.95 -10.41
C LEU A 38 25.93 -34.76 -10.07
N VAL A 39 25.66 -33.91 -11.06
CA VAL A 39 24.76 -32.74 -10.91
C VAL A 39 23.41 -33.11 -11.49
N GLU A 40 22.49 -33.40 -10.62
CA GLU A 40 21.14 -33.85 -10.96
C GLU A 40 20.12 -32.74 -10.80
N GLY A 41 19.10 -32.66 -11.67
CA GLY A 41 17.98 -31.75 -11.52
C GLY A 41 17.12 -31.67 -12.76
N ALA A 42 15.89 -31.24 -12.60
CA ALA A 42 14.94 -31.05 -13.68
C ALA A 42 15.41 -30.00 -14.72
N ALA A 43 14.72 -29.91 -15.83
CA ALA A 43 15.02 -28.89 -16.84
C ALA A 43 14.88 -27.47 -16.23
N GLY A 44 15.87 -26.61 -16.48
CA GLY A 44 15.84 -25.21 -16.04
C GLY A 44 16.25 -24.95 -14.60
N THR A 45 16.71 -25.96 -13.81
CA THR A 45 17.11 -25.79 -12.40
C THR A 45 18.49 -25.17 -12.20
N GLY A 46 19.21 -24.80 -13.27
CA GLY A 46 20.50 -24.12 -13.16
C GLY A 46 21.73 -25.05 -13.22
N LYS A 47 21.60 -26.32 -13.64
CA LYS A 47 22.72 -27.28 -13.72
C LYS A 47 23.91 -26.75 -14.50
N SER A 48 23.72 -26.28 -15.72
CA SER A 48 24.79 -25.74 -16.56
C SER A 48 25.43 -24.50 -15.95
N TYR A 49 24.66 -23.66 -15.28
CA TYR A 49 25.15 -22.49 -14.55
C TYR A 49 26.09 -22.93 -13.40
N LEU A 50 25.68 -23.89 -12.57
CA LEU A 50 26.50 -24.43 -11.49
C LEU A 50 27.77 -25.07 -12.04
N VAL A 51 27.66 -25.91 -13.08
CA VAL A 51 28.80 -26.56 -13.72
C VAL A 51 29.78 -25.52 -14.26
N HIS A 52 29.29 -24.48 -14.91
CA HIS A 52 30.12 -23.39 -15.42
C HIS A 52 30.86 -22.67 -14.27
N ARG A 53 30.15 -22.28 -13.20
CA ARG A 53 30.76 -21.60 -12.05
C ARG A 53 31.83 -22.46 -11.36
N LEU A 54 31.53 -23.74 -11.13
CA LEU A 54 32.51 -24.68 -10.53
C LEU A 54 33.74 -24.83 -11.39
N THR A 55 33.62 -24.87 -12.70
CA THR A 55 34.76 -25.12 -13.61
C THR A 55 35.50 -23.86 -14.04
N ALA A 56 34.85 -22.70 -14.04
CA ALA A 56 35.49 -21.41 -14.35
C ALA A 56 36.48 -20.96 -13.26
N ALA A 57 36.26 -21.37 -12.04
CA ALA A 57 37.09 -21.03 -10.88
C ALA A 57 38.36 -21.93 -10.74
N LEU A 58 38.47 -22.99 -11.59
CA LEU A 58 39.62 -23.91 -11.49
C LEU A 58 40.89 -23.33 -12.12
N PRO A 59 42.11 -23.68 -11.61
CA PRO A 59 43.39 -23.22 -12.14
C PRO A 59 43.55 -23.56 -13.63
N PRO A 60 44.24 -22.73 -14.43
CA PRO A 60 44.51 -22.99 -15.86
C PRO A 60 45.38 -24.19 -16.12
N THR A 61 46.03 -24.70 -15.06
CA THR A 61 46.84 -25.93 -15.12
C THR A 61 46.00 -27.20 -15.26
N VAL A 62 44.70 -27.13 -14.99
CA VAL A 62 43.78 -28.26 -15.14
C VAL A 62 43.38 -28.40 -16.61
N ARG A 63 43.80 -29.48 -17.25
CA ARG A 63 43.46 -29.79 -18.64
C ARG A 63 42.00 -30.24 -18.74
N ARG A 64 41.20 -29.54 -19.51
CA ARG A 64 39.82 -29.97 -19.86
C ARG A 64 39.90 -30.96 -21.02
N MET A 65 39.20 -32.08 -20.91
CA MET A 65 39.22 -33.17 -21.88
C MET A 65 37.80 -33.55 -22.26
N THR A 66 37.57 -33.86 -23.54
CA THR A 66 36.29 -34.48 -23.96
C THR A 66 36.28 -35.98 -23.67
N PRO A 67 35.09 -36.63 -23.56
CA PRO A 67 35.04 -38.09 -23.32
C PRO A 67 35.67 -38.96 -24.39
N GLU A 68 35.86 -38.43 -25.60
CA GLU A 68 36.42 -39.12 -26.74
C GLU A 68 37.98 -39.10 -26.77
N GLU A 69 38.58 -38.17 -26.05
CA GLU A 69 40.04 -38.01 -25.98
C GLU A 69 40.68 -39.08 -25.05
N SER A 70 41.94 -39.33 -25.26
CA SER A 70 42.76 -40.15 -24.34
C SER A 70 43.37 -39.27 -23.26
N PRO A 71 43.44 -39.76 -21.98
CA PRO A 71 44.03 -38.98 -20.93
C PRO A 71 45.50 -38.71 -21.21
N PRO A 72 46.02 -37.53 -20.82
CA PRO A 72 47.46 -37.20 -20.96
C PRO A 72 48.30 -38.06 -20.03
N ASP A 73 49.59 -38.20 -20.34
CA ASP A 73 50.53 -38.99 -19.53
C ASP A 73 50.88 -38.34 -18.20
N SER A 74 50.55 -37.06 -17.98
CA SER A 74 50.80 -36.33 -16.75
C SER A 74 49.88 -35.09 -16.61
N GLY A 75 49.66 -34.65 -15.31
CA GLY A 75 48.88 -33.47 -14.93
C GLY A 75 47.40 -33.73 -14.61
N PRO A 76 46.74 -32.80 -13.91
CA PRO A 76 45.33 -32.97 -13.54
C PRO A 76 44.37 -32.83 -14.72
N VAL A 77 43.39 -33.73 -14.79
CA VAL A 77 42.41 -33.81 -15.90
C VAL A 77 41.01 -33.62 -15.35
N LEU A 78 40.29 -32.71 -15.99
CA LEU A 78 38.84 -32.51 -15.77
C LEU A 78 38.06 -32.90 -17.03
N THR A 79 37.12 -33.82 -16.86
CA THR A 79 36.14 -34.14 -17.86
C THR A 79 34.76 -33.63 -17.49
N VAL A 80 34.14 -32.82 -18.32
CA VAL A 80 32.77 -32.28 -18.15
C VAL A 80 31.86 -32.79 -19.24
N VAL A 81 30.77 -33.44 -18.82
CA VAL A 81 29.72 -33.86 -19.77
C VAL A 81 28.38 -33.34 -19.29
N GLU A 82 27.87 -32.38 -20.03
CA GLU A 82 26.52 -31.87 -19.76
C GLU A 82 25.48 -32.68 -20.55
N ASP A 83 24.26 -32.71 -19.98
CA ASP A 83 23.08 -33.40 -20.56
C ASP A 83 23.39 -34.88 -20.94
N VAL A 84 24.03 -35.60 -20.02
CA VAL A 84 24.44 -37.02 -20.20
C VAL A 84 23.27 -37.91 -20.65
N HIS A 85 22.04 -37.61 -20.28
CA HIS A 85 20.83 -38.29 -20.71
C HIS A 85 20.64 -38.28 -22.26
N ARG A 86 21.38 -37.38 -22.98
CA ARG A 86 21.40 -37.30 -24.43
C ARG A 86 22.67 -37.86 -25.02
N ALA A 87 23.63 -38.26 -24.18
CA ALA A 87 24.90 -38.76 -24.66
C ALA A 87 24.76 -40.16 -25.27
N ARG A 88 25.62 -40.49 -26.22
CA ARG A 88 25.71 -41.86 -26.83
C ARG A 88 26.03 -42.86 -25.70
N PRO A 89 25.42 -44.08 -25.68
CA PRO A 89 25.60 -45.06 -24.61
C PRO A 89 27.06 -45.40 -24.28
N GLY A 90 27.96 -45.35 -25.27
CA GLY A 90 29.37 -45.64 -25.14
C GLY A 90 30.16 -44.57 -24.36
N VAL A 91 29.67 -43.35 -24.31
CA VAL A 91 30.36 -42.22 -23.66
C VAL A 91 30.41 -42.43 -22.14
N VAL A 92 29.31 -42.76 -21.53
CA VAL A 92 29.25 -42.98 -20.08
C VAL A 92 30.06 -44.19 -19.67
N ALA A 93 29.97 -45.31 -20.43
CA ALA A 93 30.73 -46.51 -20.18
C ALA A 93 32.28 -46.23 -20.28
N ARG A 94 32.71 -45.36 -21.18
CA ARG A 94 34.12 -44.97 -21.31
C ARG A 94 34.58 -44.12 -20.12
N LEU A 95 33.77 -43.14 -19.72
CA LEU A 95 34.02 -42.31 -18.54
C LEU A 95 34.20 -43.13 -17.26
N LEU A 96 33.29 -44.11 -17.03
CA LEU A 96 33.40 -45.00 -15.87
C LEU A 96 34.64 -45.87 -15.93
N ARG A 97 35.11 -46.30 -17.08
CA ARG A 97 36.39 -47.01 -17.22
C ARG A 97 37.57 -46.11 -16.92
N LEU A 98 37.58 -44.86 -17.39
CA LEU A 98 38.62 -43.90 -17.04
C LEU A 98 38.69 -43.60 -15.55
N LEU A 99 37.56 -43.54 -14.88
CA LEU A 99 37.47 -43.31 -13.42
C LEU A 99 37.85 -44.55 -12.62
N ALA A 100 37.74 -45.76 -13.18
CA ALA A 100 38.14 -47.00 -12.50
C ALA A 100 39.64 -47.23 -12.47
N GLU A 101 40.39 -46.75 -13.48
CA GLU A 101 41.84 -46.87 -13.63
C GLU A 101 42.51 -45.52 -13.94
N PRO A 102 42.50 -44.57 -12.99
CA PRO A 102 43.06 -43.25 -13.24
C PRO A 102 44.58 -43.29 -13.22
N ARG A 103 45.23 -42.79 -14.29
CA ARG A 103 46.71 -42.64 -14.39
C ARG A 103 47.21 -41.28 -13.90
N THR A 104 46.29 -40.33 -13.71
CA THR A 104 46.58 -38.96 -13.32
C THR A 104 45.44 -38.46 -12.37
N PRO A 105 45.60 -37.37 -11.62
CA PRO A 105 44.54 -36.74 -10.88
C PRO A 105 43.35 -36.46 -11.78
N LEU A 106 42.17 -37.05 -11.51
CA LEU A 106 41.03 -37.04 -12.39
C LEU A 106 39.75 -36.62 -11.67
N ALA A 107 39.07 -35.62 -12.23
CA ALA A 107 37.69 -35.31 -11.85
C ALA A 107 36.74 -35.39 -13.06
N CYS A 108 35.56 -35.92 -12.83
CA CYS A 108 34.51 -35.98 -13.82
C CYS A 108 33.22 -35.29 -13.28
N VAL A 109 32.70 -34.31 -14.03
CA VAL A 109 31.45 -33.62 -13.71
C VAL A 109 30.43 -34.02 -14.75
N LEU A 110 29.33 -34.63 -14.30
CA LEU A 110 28.25 -35.07 -15.18
C LEU A 110 26.96 -34.37 -14.76
N SER A 111 26.32 -33.66 -15.69
CA SER A 111 24.97 -33.15 -15.47
C SER A 111 23.91 -33.94 -16.23
N TYR A 112 22.77 -34.18 -15.60
CA TYR A 112 21.69 -34.93 -16.23
C TYR A 112 20.33 -34.56 -15.63
N ARG A 113 19.28 -34.98 -16.37
CA ARG A 113 17.88 -34.84 -15.98
C ARG A 113 17.35 -36.23 -15.67
N PRO A 114 16.93 -36.51 -14.41
CA PRO A 114 16.46 -37.86 -14.02
C PRO A 114 15.24 -38.29 -14.84
N GLU A 115 14.35 -37.33 -15.13
CA GLU A 115 13.12 -37.57 -15.88
C GLU A 115 13.32 -37.89 -17.38
N GLU A 116 14.49 -37.56 -17.95
CA GLU A 116 14.83 -37.85 -19.35
C GLU A 116 15.76 -39.07 -19.50
N LEU A 117 16.12 -39.79 -18.40
CA LEU A 117 16.89 -41.04 -18.49
C LEU A 117 16.03 -42.14 -19.06
N ALA A 118 16.58 -42.87 -20.03
CA ALA A 118 15.85 -43.96 -20.74
C ALA A 118 15.33 -45.07 -19.81
N VAL A 119 16.13 -45.36 -18.76
CA VAL A 119 15.72 -46.26 -17.67
C VAL A 119 16.12 -45.60 -16.34
N PRO A 120 15.16 -45.34 -15.43
CA PRO A 120 15.49 -44.75 -14.13
C PRO A 120 16.52 -45.62 -13.39
N GLY A 121 17.65 -45.07 -13.05
CA GLY A 121 18.72 -45.71 -12.29
C GLY A 121 19.79 -46.41 -13.10
N LEU A 122 19.69 -46.50 -14.42
CA LEU A 122 20.72 -47.14 -15.24
C LEU A 122 21.95 -46.21 -15.31
N VAL A 123 23.09 -46.74 -14.90
CA VAL A 123 24.45 -46.14 -14.92
C VAL A 123 24.63 -44.90 -14.01
N LEU A 124 23.60 -44.09 -13.76
CA LEU A 124 23.71 -42.85 -12.97
C LEU A 124 22.70 -42.75 -11.82
N GLY A 125 21.77 -43.70 -11.73
CA GLY A 125 20.72 -43.71 -10.74
C GLY A 125 21.18 -44.04 -9.31
N PRO A 126 20.29 -43.91 -8.29
CA PRO A 126 20.60 -44.17 -6.91
C PRO A 126 21.11 -45.62 -6.61
N ALA A 127 20.72 -46.56 -7.46
CA ALA A 127 21.07 -48.00 -7.33
C ALA A 127 22.37 -48.36 -8.06
N THR A 128 23.08 -47.39 -8.69
CA THR A 128 24.36 -47.69 -9.39
C THR A 128 25.48 -47.85 -8.36
N GLU A 129 26.12 -48.99 -8.39
CA GLU A 129 27.35 -49.26 -7.61
C GLU A 129 28.55 -48.71 -8.38
N PHE A 130 29.35 -47.88 -7.69
CA PHE A 130 30.60 -47.34 -8.20
C PHE A 130 31.82 -48.00 -7.54
N PRO A 131 32.99 -48.09 -8.22
CA PRO A 131 34.21 -48.62 -7.62
C PRO A 131 34.56 -47.96 -6.29
N ALA A 132 34.99 -48.72 -5.27
CA ALA A 132 35.29 -48.23 -3.92
C ALA A 132 36.39 -47.19 -3.86
N MET A 133 37.27 -47.11 -4.88
CA MET A 133 38.32 -46.09 -5.01
C MET A 133 37.85 -44.75 -5.48
N LEU A 134 36.62 -44.68 -6.06
CA LEU A 134 36.03 -43.46 -6.61
C LEU A 134 35.27 -42.69 -5.53
N THR A 135 35.53 -41.41 -5.40
CA THR A 135 34.69 -40.52 -4.60
C THR A 135 33.53 -40.06 -5.43
N VAL A 136 32.30 -40.45 -5.07
CA VAL A 136 31.09 -40.03 -5.78
C VAL A 136 30.35 -39.00 -4.92
N VAL A 137 30.13 -37.84 -5.52
CA VAL A 137 29.35 -36.77 -4.92
C VAL A 137 28.10 -36.56 -5.80
N ARG A 138 26.93 -36.74 -5.23
CA ARG A 138 25.65 -36.43 -5.91
C ARG A 138 25.10 -35.14 -5.35
N HIS A 139 24.91 -34.18 -6.23
CA HIS A 139 24.29 -32.88 -5.90
C HIS A 139 22.99 -32.73 -6.67
N VAL A 140 21.88 -32.57 -5.94
CA VAL A 140 20.54 -32.47 -6.51
C VAL A 140 20.09 -31.03 -6.46
N LEU A 141 19.84 -30.43 -7.64
CA LEU A 141 19.29 -29.08 -7.79
C LEU A 141 17.76 -29.17 -7.85
N GLY A 142 17.12 -28.62 -6.85
CA GLY A 142 15.66 -28.43 -6.80
C GLY A 142 15.24 -27.03 -7.31
N PRO A 143 13.96 -26.74 -7.25
CA PRO A 143 13.46 -25.38 -7.43
C PRO A 143 14.06 -24.44 -6.38
N LEU A 144 14.23 -23.17 -6.77
CA LEU A 144 14.66 -22.10 -5.87
C LEU A 144 13.57 -21.84 -4.82
N ASP A 145 13.97 -21.47 -3.61
CA ASP A 145 13.05 -20.94 -2.61
C ASP A 145 12.80 -19.43 -2.84
N VAL A 146 11.86 -18.86 -2.07
CA VAL A 146 11.47 -17.45 -2.19
C VAL A 146 12.66 -16.51 -1.93
N THR A 147 13.58 -16.90 -1.04
CA THR A 147 14.77 -16.10 -0.70
C THR A 147 15.75 -16.04 -1.87
N ALA A 148 15.99 -17.17 -2.53
CA ALA A 148 16.85 -17.24 -3.70
C ALA A 148 16.23 -16.48 -4.91
N VAL A 149 14.88 -16.54 -5.09
CA VAL A 149 14.17 -15.74 -6.10
C VAL A 149 14.30 -14.25 -5.82
N ARG A 150 14.21 -13.84 -4.54
CA ARG A 150 14.44 -12.45 -4.13
C ARG A 150 15.85 -11.99 -4.50
N GLY A 151 16.88 -12.77 -4.17
CA GLY A 151 18.27 -12.43 -4.52
C GLY A 151 18.45 -12.23 -6.04
N MET A 152 17.89 -13.13 -6.87
CA MET A 152 17.92 -12.95 -8.33
C MET A 152 17.18 -11.68 -8.80
N ALA A 153 16.08 -11.32 -8.16
CA ALA A 153 15.32 -10.11 -8.48
C ALA A 153 16.09 -8.84 -8.06
N GLU A 154 16.71 -8.84 -6.89
CA GLU A 154 17.57 -7.73 -6.41
C GLU A 154 18.79 -7.52 -7.31
N ASP A 155 19.42 -8.60 -7.77
CA ASP A 155 20.55 -8.52 -8.71
C ASP A 155 20.14 -7.96 -10.08
N ALA A 156 18.93 -8.25 -10.55
CA ALA A 156 18.45 -7.84 -11.87
C ALA A 156 17.81 -6.46 -11.90
N LEU A 157 17.02 -6.08 -10.87
CA LEU A 157 16.18 -4.89 -10.85
C LEU A 157 16.64 -3.83 -9.82
N GLY A 158 17.54 -4.22 -8.89
CA GLY A 158 17.92 -3.41 -7.74
C GLY A 158 16.98 -3.63 -6.53
N ALA A 159 17.53 -3.53 -5.31
CA ALA A 159 16.81 -3.81 -4.07
C ALA A 159 15.55 -2.94 -3.87
N ASP A 160 15.59 -1.67 -4.29
CA ASP A 160 14.50 -0.71 -4.15
C ASP A 160 13.24 -1.08 -4.96
N HIS A 161 13.38 -1.91 -5.98
CA HIS A 161 12.29 -2.36 -6.84
C HIS A 161 11.74 -3.74 -6.46
N CYS A 162 12.34 -4.43 -5.49
CA CYS A 162 11.98 -5.79 -5.11
C CYS A 162 10.94 -5.82 -4.00
N THR A 163 9.69 -5.51 -4.33
CA THR A 163 8.56 -5.63 -3.39
C THR A 163 8.25 -7.10 -3.07
N ALA A 164 7.62 -7.35 -1.91
CA ALA A 164 7.18 -8.70 -1.53
C ALA A 164 6.24 -9.29 -2.58
N ASP A 165 5.30 -8.50 -3.10
CA ASP A 165 4.33 -8.92 -4.12
C ASP A 165 4.99 -9.32 -5.44
N LEU A 166 6.05 -8.60 -5.87
CA LEU A 166 6.82 -8.95 -7.06
C LEU A 166 7.52 -10.31 -6.90
N VAL A 167 8.19 -10.50 -5.76
CA VAL A 167 8.92 -11.75 -5.46
C VAL A 167 7.96 -12.93 -5.38
N ASP A 168 6.83 -12.78 -4.69
CA ASP A 168 5.79 -13.80 -4.61
C ASP A 168 5.15 -14.09 -5.97
N GLY A 169 4.97 -13.06 -6.80
CA GLY A 169 4.50 -13.17 -8.18
C GLY A 169 5.47 -13.99 -9.04
N LEU A 170 6.77 -13.67 -8.99
CA LEU A 170 7.82 -14.40 -9.70
C LEU A 170 7.90 -15.85 -9.25
N TYR A 171 7.88 -16.08 -7.93
CA TYR A 171 7.91 -17.45 -7.38
C TYR A 171 6.72 -18.27 -7.82
N ARG A 172 5.50 -17.74 -7.68
CA ARG A 172 4.26 -18.43 -8.10
C ARG A 172 4.23 -18.70 -9.60
N ALA A 173 4.59 -17.73 -10.43
CA ALA A 173 4.57 -17.87 -11.88
C ALA A 173 5.59 -18.92 -12.38
N SER A 174 6.81 -18.91 -11.81
CA SER A 174 7.91 -19.77 -12.21
C SER A 174 7.91 -21.16 -11.57
N GLY A 175 7.22 -21.33 -10.42
CA GLY A 175 7.35 -22.52 -9.57
C GLY A 175 8.76 -22.67 -8.98
N GLY A 176 9.54 -21.58 -8.87
CA GLY A 176 10.93 -21.61 -8.42
C GLY A 176 11.93 -22.16 -9.45
N VAL A 177 11.53 -22.40 -10.70
CA VAL A 177 12.44 -22.89 -11.74
C VAL A 177 13.39 -21.76 -12.17
N ALA A 178 14.69 -21.89 -11.83
CA ALA A 178 15.70 -20.83 -11.98
C ALA A 178 15.73 -20.17 -13.38
N GLN A 179 15.67 -20.99 -14.46
CA GLN A 179 15.64 -20.45 -15.82
C GLN A 179 14.37 -19.66 -16.12
N THR A 180 13.22 -20.09 -15.58
CA THR A 180 11.96 -19.36 -15.76
C THR A 180 11.98 -18.05 -15.00
N VAL A 181 12.56 -18.03 -13.79
CA VAL A 181 12.78 -16.79 -13.03
C VAL A 181 13.66 -15.83 -13.82
N ALA A 182 14.80 -16.31 -14.35
CA ALA A 182 15.70 -15.49 -15.15
C ALA A 182 15.01 -14.94 -16.42
N ASP A 183 14.30 -15.78 -17.18
CA ASP A 183 13.59 -15.35 -18.39
C ASP A 183 12.48 -14.31 -18.07
N LEU A 184 11.81 -14.40 -16.89
CA LEU A 184 10.83 -13.40 -16.44
C LEU A 184 11.51 -12.08 -16.01
N LEU A 185 12.64 -12.15 -15.34
CA LEU A 185 13.42 -10.97 -14.96
C LEU A 185 14.00 -10.26 -16.18
N ASP A 186 14.55 -11.00 -17.15
CA ASP A 186 15.01 -10.44 -18.43
C ASP A 186 13.87 -9.68 -19.14
N ASP A 187 12.66 -10.23 -19.13
CA ASP A 187 11.48 -9.58 -19.69
C ASP A 187 11.04 -8.32 -18.92
N LEU A 188 11.15 -8.33 -17.60
CA LEU A 188 10.88 -7.14 -16.77
C LEU A 188 11.90 -6.03 -16.99
N VAL A 189 13.18 -6.37 -17.11
CA VAL A 189 14.24 -5.41 -17.44
C VAL A 189 14.07 -4.82 -18.84
N ALA A 190 13.71 -5.67 -19.82
CA ALA A 190 13.51 -5.21 -21.21
C ALA A 190 12.30 -4.28 -21.39
N ARG A 191 11.32 -4.36 -20.49
CA ARG A 191 10.07 -3.59 -20.53
C ARG A 191 9.77 -3.01 -19.15
N PRO A 192 10.48 -1.97 -18.70
CA PRO A 192 10.23 -1.37 -17.39
C PRO A 192 8.80 -0.79 -17.29
N PRO A 193 8.21 -0.73 -16.11
CA PRO A 193 6.92 -0.09 -15.89
C PRO A 193 7.00 1.42 -16.16
N VAL A 194 5.84 2.06 -16.27
CA VAL A 194 5.75 3.53 -16.36
C VAL A 194 6.37 4.12 -15.08
N PRO A 195 7.12 5.24 -15.16
CA PRO A 195 7.71 5.88 -13.99
C PRO A 195 6.68 6.10 -12.85
N GLY A 196 7.00 5.62 -11.66
CA GLY A 196 6.12 5.66 -10.49
C GLY A 196 5.20 4.45 -10.30
N GLN A 197 5.24 3.47 -11.19
CA GLN A 197 4.53 2.20 -11.01
C GLN A 197 5.49 1.08 -10.57
N PRO A 198 5.08 0.18 -9.66
CA PRO A 198 5.89 -0.96 -9.27
C PRO A 198 5.99 -1.99 -10.41
N TYR A 199 7.06 -2.79 -10.41
CA TYR A 199 7.15 -3.95 -11.27
C TYR A 199 6.08 -4.98 -10.91
N SER A 200 5.39 -5.54 -11.91
CA SER A 200 4.36 -6.57 -11.74
C SER A 200 4.53 -7.70 -12.75
N VAL A 201 4.38 -8.93 -12.28
CA VAL A 201 4.35 -10.12 -13.14
C VAL A 201 2.95 -10.32 -13.75
N ALA A 202 1.89 -9.84 -13.08
CA ALA A 202 0.51 -10.00 -13.50
C ALA A 202 0.19 -9.31 -14.83
N ASP A 203 0.87 -8.19 -15.12
CA ASP A 203 0.68 -7.42 -16.36
C ASP A 203 1.36 -8.05 -17.58
N ARG A 204 2.04 -9.20 -17.40
CA ARG A 204 2.79 -9.88 -18.45
C ARG A 204 1.98 -10.99 -19.08
N THR A 205 1.63 -10.80 -20.33
CA THR A 205 0.93 -11.81 -21.15
C THR A 205 1.96 -12.63 -21.93
N GLY A 206 2.24 -13.84 -21.46
CA GLY A 206 3.03 -14.78 -22.25
C GLY A 206 3.87 -15.74 -21.39
N THR A 207 4.07 -16.91 -21.92
CA THR A 207 5.01 -17.88 -21.35
C THR A 207 6.39 -17.66 -21.99
N PRO A 208 7.49 -17.70 -21.21
CA PRO A 208 8.85 -17.61 -21.78
C PRO A 208 9.05 -18.65 -22.89
N PRO A 209 9.64 -18.27 -24.05
CA PRO A 209 9.73 -19.16 -25.21
C PRO A 209 10.47 -20.48 -24.94
N ARG A 210 11.46 -20.47 -24.07
CA ARG A 210 12.22 -21.68 -23.66
C ARG A 210 11.33 -22.65 -22.87
N LEU A 211 10.52 -22.13 -21.95
CA LEU A 211 9.56 -22.94 -21.19
C LEU A 211 8.48 -23.50 -22.14
N GLU A 212 7.93 -22.67 -23.01
CA GLU A 212 6.93 -23.08 -23.99
C GLU A 212 7.45 -24.21 -24.88
N ALA A 213 8.64 -24.07 -25.50
CA ALA A 213 9.27 -25.09 -26.32
C ALA A 213 9.52 -26.39 -25.56
N LEU A 214 9.91 -26.32 -24.28
CA LEU A 214 10.10 -27.48 -23.42
C LEU A 214 8.77 -28.23 -23.19
N VAL A 215 7.72 -27.50 -22.80
CA VAL A 215 6.40 -28.07 -22.52
C VAL A 215 5.80 -28.69 -23.78
N LEU A 216 5.87 -28.00 -24.92
CA LEU A 216 5.37 -28.52 -26.20
C LEU A 216 6.08 -29.80 -26.60
N ARG A 217 7.42 -29.86 -26.51
CA ARG A 217 8.19 -31.06 -26.81
C ARG A 217 7.82 -32.24 -25.91
N ARG A 218 7.69 -32.00 -24.59
CA ARG A 218 7.28 -33.01 -23.61
C ARG A 218 5.86 -33.49 -23.84
N THR A 219 4.95 -32.57 -24.18
CA THR A 219 3.56 -32.90 -24.53
C THR A 219 3.50 -33.75 -25.81
N ALA A 220 4.32 -33.43 -26.83
CA ALA A 220 4.42 -34.19 -28.04
C ALA A 220 4.98 -35.63 -27.85
N ALA A 221 5.83 -35.83 -26.84
CA ALA A 221 6.36 -37.13 -26.47
C ALA A 221 5.31 -38.05 -25.81
N VAL A 222 4.19 -37.50 -25.31
CA VAL A 222 3.05 -38.27 -24.79
C VAL A 222 2.21 -38.76 -25.98
N PRO A 223 1.90 -40.07 -26.09
CA PRO A 223 1.01 -40.60 -27.11
C PRO A 223 -0.28 -39.82 -27.24
N GLU A 224 -0.78 -39.63 -28.43
CA GLU A 224 -1.93 -38.74 -28.71
C GLU A 224 -3.18 -39.14 -27.90
N GLU A 225 -3.46 -40.45 -27.78
CA GLU A 225 -4.56 -41.00 -27.00
C GLU A 225 -4.43 -40.74 -25.48
N HIS A 226 -3.23 -40.43 -24.99
CA HIS A 226 -2.93 -40.13 -23.59
C HIS A 226 -2.90 -38.66 -23.26
N ARG A 227 -2.82 -37.74 -24.23
CA ARG A 227 -2.66 -36.28 -24.03
C ARG A 227 -3.84 -35.62 -23.30
N ALA A 228 -5.02 -36.28 -23.32
CA ALA A 228 -6.20 -35.80 -22.59
C ALA A 228 -5.93 -35.55 -21.10
N VAL A 229 -5.06 -36.34 -20.45
CA VAL A 229 -4.67 -36.16 -19.04
C VAL A 229 -3.80 -34.91 -18.86
N VAL A 230 -2.88 -34.65 -19.79
CA VAL A 230 -2.02 -33.43 -19.78
C VAL A 230 -2.89 -32.18 -19.90
N PHE A 231 -3.83 -32.17 -20.86
CA PHE A 231 -4.71 -31.02 -21.07
C PHE A 231 -5.72 -30.86 -19.93
N ALA A 232 -6.18 -31.97 -19.29
CA ALA A 232 -7.03 -31.90 -18.11
C ALA A 232 -6.31 -31.25 -16.93
N ALA A 233 -5.03 -31.59 -16.69
CA ALA A 233 -4.20 -30.95 -15.69
C ALA A 233 -3.97 -29.47 -16.00
N ALA A 234 -3.74 -29.14 -17.30
CA ALA A 234 -3.57 -27.75 -17.75
C ALA A 234 -4.84 -26.90 -17.57
N VAL A 235 -6.02 -27.48 -17.73
CA VAL A 235 -7.32 -26.81 -17.54
C VAL A 235 -7.61 -26.60 -16.06
N LEU A 236 -7.27 -27.56 -15.18
CA LEU A 236 -7.46 -27.43 -13.74
C LEU A 236 -6.52 -26.39 -13.13
N ASP A 237 -5.38 -26.12 -13.75
CA ASP A 237 -4.36 -25.11 -13.43
C ASP A 237 -3.72 -25.24 -12.03
N GLU A 238 -4.08 -26.26 -11.28
CA GLU A 238 -3.53 -26.63 -9.97
C GLU A 238 -3.27 -28.12 -9.89
N PRO A 239 -2.30 -28.56 -9.07
CA PRO A 239 -2.11 -29.96 -8.81
C PRO A 239 -3.41 -30.61 -8.30
N ALA A 240 -3.88 -31.62 -8.99
CA ALA A 240 -5.16 -32.27 -8.71
C ALA A 240 -5.00 -33.77 -8.38
N ALA A 241 -5.93 -34.31 -7.59
CA ALA A 241 -5.98 -35.72 -7.30
C ALA A 241 -6.24 -36.51 -8.59
N SER A 242 -5.71 -37.72 -8.66
CA SER A 242 -5.88 -38.61 -9.83
C SER A 242 -7.34 -38.81 -10.23
N ARG A 243 -8.27 -38.90 -9.26
CA ARG A 243 -9.70 -39.00 -9.53
C ARG A 243 -10.28 -37.78 -10.25
N ASP A 244 -9.81 -36.60 -9.93
CA ASP A 244 -10.28 -35.35 -10.50
C ASP A 244 -9.72 -35.15 -11.92
N LEU A 245 -8.44 -35.49 -12.12
CA LEU A 245 -7.82 -35.54 -13.46
C LEU A 245 -8.53 -36.54 -14.37
N ALA A 246 -8.88 -37.72 -13.85
CA ALA A 246 -9.62 -38.73 -14.56
C ALA A 246 -11.01 -38.24 -14.99
N ALA A 247 -11.73 -37.55 -14.09
CA ALA A 247 -13.05 -37.00 -14.34
C ALA A 247 -13.00 -35.92 -15.45
N VAL A 248 -12.02 -35.01 -15.40
CA VAL A 248 -11.87 -33.95 -16.40
C VAL A 248 -11.36 -34.50 -17.73
N ALA A 249 -10.36 -35.39 -17.72
CA ALA A 249 -9.87 -36.08 -18.94
C ALA A 249 -10.96 -36.96 -19.60
N GLY A 250 -11.93 -37.41 -18.80
CA GLY A 250 -12.97 -38.36 -19.27
C GLY A 250 -12.46 -39.77 -19.48
N LEU A 251 -11.38 -40.13 -18.79
CA LEU A 251 -10.77 -41.45 -18.81
C LEU A 251 -11.02 -42.17 -17.49
N ARG A 252 -11.14 -43.48 -17.51
CA ARG A 252 -11.37 -44.30 -16.30
C ARG A 252 -10.49 -45.54 -16.29
N GLY A 253 -10.18 -46.08 -15.12
CA GLY A 253 -9.44 -47.31 -14.95
C GLY A 253 -8.08 -47.35 -15.61
N GLN A 254 -7.73 -48.47 -16.25
CA GLN A 254 -6.43 -48.73 -16.89
C GLN A 254 -6.01 -47.64 -17.92
N PRO A 255 -6.88 -47.19 -18.85
CA PRO A 255 -6.53 -46.12 -19.81
C PRO A 255 -6.07 -44.83 -19.13
N PHE A 256 -6.72 -44.45 -18.03
CA PHE A 256 -6.29 -43.26 -17.25
C PHE A 256 -4.90 -43.46 -16.61
N HIS A 257 -4.66 -44.62 -15.98
CA HIS A 257 -3.37 -44.91 -15.38
C HIS A 257 -2.23 -44.92 -16.38
N HIS A 258 -2.45 -45.52 -17.56
CA HIS A 258 -1.46 -45.51 -18.64
C HIS A 258 -1.17 -44.08 -19.10
N ALA A 259 -2.20 -43.26 -19.26
CA ALA A 259 -2.06 -41.84 -19.68
C ALA A 259 -1.31 -41.02 -18.65
N LEU A 260 -1.63 -41.19 -17.35
CA LEU A 260 -0.96 -40.45 -16.26
C LEU A 260 0.52 -40.86 -16.16
N VAL A 261 0.82 -42.17 -16.22
CA VAL A 261 2.21 -42.69 -16.21
C VAL A 261 2.98 -42.16 -17.42
N ALA A 262 2.40 -42.14 -18.61
CA ALA A 262 3.02 -41.60 -19.82
C ALA A 262 3.31 -40.11 -19.67
N ALA A 263 2.41 -39.32 -19.11
CA ALA A 263 2.61 -37.90 -18.87
C ALA A 263 3.71 -37.63 -17.84
N CYS A 264 3.78 -38.39 -16.77
CA CYS A 264 4.84 -38.31 -15.77
C CYS A 264 6.19 -38.74 -16.34
N ARG A 265 6.25 -39.84 -17.11
CA ARG A 265 7.50 -40.28 -17.78
C ARG A 265 8.01 -39.30 -18.81
N ALA A 266 7.13 -38.57 -19.50
CA ALA A 266 7.50 -37.49 -20.41
C ALA A 266 7.95 -36.22 -19.68
N GLY A 267 7.87 -36.18 -18.34
CA GLY A 267 8.22 -35.04 -17.52
C GLY A 267 7.29 -33.83 -17.70
N VAL A 268 6.08 -34.04 -18.23
CA VAL A 268 5.08 -32.97 -18.40
C VAL A 268 4.35 -32.71 -17.12
N LEU A 269 3.96 -33.78 -16.41
CA LEU A 269 3.33 -33.73 -15.09
C LEU A 269 4.26 -34.31 -14.03
N GLU A 270 4.19 -33.74 -12.84
CA GLU A 270 4.94 -34.18 -11.65
C GLU A 270 3.97 -34.70 -10.59
N ALA A 271 4.38 -35.78 -9.89
CA ALA A 271 3.71 -36.23 -8.70
C ALA A 271 4.15 -35.37 -7.50
N ARG A 272 3.21 -34.82 -6.76
CA ARG A 272 3.44 -34.11 -5.50
C ARG A 272 3.39 -35.09 -4.33
N GLY A 273 4.05 -34.78 -3.23
CA GLY A 273 4.13 -35.64 -2.06
C GLY A 273 2.78 -35.98 -1.40
N ASP A 274 1.73 -35.25 -1.73
CA ASP A 274 0.35 -35.40 -1.25
C ASP A 274 -0.53 -36.28 -2.15
N GLY A 275 0.04 -36.96 -3.16
CA GLY A 275 -0.70 -37.79 -4.12
C GLY A 275 -1.45 -37.03 -5.20
N ARG A 276 -1.16 -35.75 -5.38
CA ARG A 276 -1.65 -34.90 -6.48
C ARG A 276 -0.65 -34.86 -7.65
N TYR A 277 -1.15 -34.50 -8.82
CA TYR A 277 -0.38 -34.43 -10.04
C TYR A 277 -0.65 -33.09 -10.73
N GLY A 278 0.37 -32.45 -11.27
CA GLY A 278 0.24 -31.16 -11.93
C GLY A 278 1.50 -30.73 -12.64
N PHE A 279 1.45 -29.56 -13.23
CA PHE A 279 2.61 -28.91 -13.84
C PHE A 279 3.55 -28.33 -12.76
N THR A 280 4.79 -28.09 -13.14
CA THR A 280 5.78 -27.42 -12.27
C THR A 280 5.39 -25.97 -11.93
N SER A 281 4.69 -25.27 -12.84
CA SER A 281 4.25 -23.90 -12.69
C SER A 281 2.97 -23.61 -13.49
N PRO A 282 2.21 -22.55 -13.14
CA PRO A 282 1.07 -22.07 -13.92
C PRO A 282 1.43 -21.71 -15.36
N LEU A 283 2.62 -21.15 -15.60
CA LEU A 283 3.11 -20.84 -16.96
C LEU A 283 3.31 -22.10 -17.80
N ALA A 284 3.75 -23.20 -17.21
CA ALA A 284 3.86 -24.48 -17.90
C ALA A 284 2.48 -25.04 -18.26
N ALA A 285 1.49 -24.93 -17.35
CA ALA A 285 0.10 -25.28 -17.64
C ALA A 285 -0.49 -24.42 -18.77
N ALA A 286 -0.24 -23.11 -18.76
CA ALA A 286 -0.66 -22.19 -19.84
C ALA A 286 -0.06 -22.55 -21.21
N ALA A 287 1.23 -22.95 -21.26
CA ALA A 287 1.87 -23.42 -22.48
C ALA A 287 1.19 -24.70 -23.02
N ALA A 288 0.89 -25.65 -22.14
CA ALA A 288 0.20 -26.87 -22.51
C ALA A 288 -1.24 -26.60 -23.02
N ARG A 289 -1.98 -25.67 -22.39
CA ARG A 289 -3.32 -25.25 -22.88
C ARG A 289 -3.29 -24.74 -24.31
N ARG A 290 -2.28 -23.93 -24.68
CA ARG A 290 -2.14 -23.42 -26.05
C ARG A 290 -1.87 -24.51 -27.11
N ALA A 291 -1.36 -25.66 -26.68
CA ALA A 291 -1.14 -26.79 -27.57
C ALA A 291 -2.42 -27.58 -27.86
N ALA A 292 -3.47 -27.41 -27.07
CA ALA A 292 -4.74 -28.11 -27.27
C ALA A 292 -5.63 -27.40 -28.29
N THR A 293 -6.47 -28.14 -29.01
CA THR A 293 -7.43 -27.55 -29.94
C THR A 293 -8.62 -26.96 -29.20
N GLY A 294 -9.24 -25.90 -29.74
CA GLY A 294 -10.39 -25.21 -29.13
C GLY A 294 -11.52 -26.17 -28.71
N PRO A 295 -12.05 -27.03 -29.59
CA PRO A 295 -13.11 -27.99 -29.25
C PRO A 295 -12.73 -28.97 -28.14
N ALA A 296 -11.46 -29.41 -28.07
CA ALA A 296 -11.00 -30.28 -26.99
C ALA A 296 -10.97 -29.52 -25.64
N LEU A 297 -10.52 -28.28 -25.64
CA LEU A 297 -10.54 -27.43 -24.45
C LEU A 297 -11.96 -27.18 -23.94
N GLU A 298 -12.92 -26.87 -24.81
CA GLU A 298 -14.33 -26.68 -24.41
C GLU A 298 -14.90 -27.87 -23.65
N VAL A 299 -14.61 -29.10 -24.14
CA VAL A 299 -15.07 -30.33 -23.46
C VAL A 299 -14.43 -30.46 -22.07
N LEU A 300 -13.12 -30.17 -21.96
CA LEU A 300 -12.39 -30.23 -20.68
C LEU A 300 -12.89 -29.17 -19.69
N HIS A 301 -13.06 -27.93 -20.14
CA HIS A 301 -13.61 -26.87 -19.31
C HIS A 301 -15.04 -27.17 -18.84
N ARG A 302 -15.89 -27.74 -19.69
CA ARG A 302 -17.25 -28.16 -19.30
C ARG A 302 -17.24 -29.24 -18.23
N ARG A 303 -16.30 -30.22 -18.31
CA ARG A 303 -16.11 -31.24 -17.29
C ARG A 303 -15.54 -30.67 -16.01
N ALA A 304 -14.55 -29.76 -16.09
CA ALA A 304 -13.98 -29.06 -14.93
C ALA A 304 -15.03 -28.24 -14.19
N ALA A 305 -15.86 -27.48 -14.91
CA ALA A 305 -16.96 -26.73 -14.32
C ALA A 305 -17.94 -27.62 -13.53
N ARG A 306 -18.32 -28.79 -14.09
CA ARG A 306 -19.19 -29.73 -13.40
C ARG A 306 -18.53 -30.34 -12.16
N LEU A 307 -17.24 -30.67 -12.25
CA LEU A 307 -16.47 -31.21 -11.13
C LEU A 307 -16.42 -30.22 -9.98
N LEU A 308 -16.06 -28.97 -10.27
CA LEU A 308 -15.90 -27.93 -9.26
C LEU A 308 -17.25 -27.51 -8.64
N ALA A 309 -18.31 -27.44 -9.45
CA ALA A 309 -19.66 -27.12 -8.95
C ALA A 309 -20.26 -28.23 -8.04
N ALA A 310 -19.72 -29.44 -8.08
CA ALA A 310 -20.14 -30.53 -7.21
C ALA A 310 -19.37 -30.61 -5.88
N ARG A 311 -18.38 -29.76 -5.65
CA ARG A 311 -17.61 -29.71 -4.41
C ARG A 311 -18.33 -28.85 -3.35
N GLN A 312 -17.95 -29.04 -2.10
CA GLN A 312 -18.41 -28.19 -0.99
C GLN A 312 -17.18 -27.78 -0.16
N PRO A 313 -16.96 -26.48 0.07
CA PRO A 313 -17.67 -25.33 -0.54
C PRO A 313 -17.40 -25.22 -2.04
N VAL A 314 -18.33 -24.61 -2.78
CA VAL A 314 -18.20 -24.41 -4.23
C VAL A 314 -17.32 -23.20 -4.50
N ASP A 315 -16.26 -23.37 -5.27
CA ASP A 315 -15.46 -22.27 -5.81
C ASP A 315 -16.14 -21.69 -7.06
N TRP A 316 -17.08 -20.78 -6.85
CA TRP A 316 -17.89 -20.19 -7.91
C TRP A 316 -17.09 -19.35 -8.89
N GLU A 317 -15.98 -18.72 -8.46
CA GLU A 317 -15.09 -17.93 -9.33
C GLU A 317 -14.43 -18.83 -10.38
N ARG A 318 -13.87 -19.97 -9.96
CA ARG A 318 -13.29 -20.95 -10.89
C ARG A 318 -14.34 -21.60 -11.78
N VAL A 319 -15.52 -21.89 -11.23
CA VAL A 319 -16.67 -22.39 -12.02
C VAL A 319 -17.04 -21.39 -13.11
N ALA A 320 -17.09 -20.09 -12.80
CA ALA A 320 -17.36 -19.03 -13.77
C ALA A 320 -16.32 -19.02 -14.90
N GLY A 321 -15.03 -19.04 -14.57
CA GLY A 321 -13.94 -19.08 -15.55
C GLY A 321 -14.06 -20.27 -16.52
N HIS A 322 -14.34 -21.45 -15.99
CA HIS A 322 -14.51 -22.63 -16.85
C HIS A 322 -15.79 -22.62 -17.71
N ARG A 323 -16.88 -22.04 -17.20
CA ARG A 323 -18.11 -21.90 -17.98
C ARG A 323 -17.97 -20.92 -19.12
N LEU A 324 -17.30 -19.78 -18.87
CA LEU A 324 -16.96 -18.83 -19.92
C LEU A 324 -16.10 -19.48 -21.00
N ALA A 325 -15.05 -20.19 -20.60
CA ALA A 325 -14.11 -20.84 -21.51
C ALA A 325 -14.74 -21.95 -22.37
N CYS A 326 -15.88 -22.53 -21.96
CA CYS A 326 -16.62 -23.53 -22.77
C CYS A 326 -17.88 -22.98 -23.46
N GLY A 327 -18.04 -21.64 -23.48
CA GLY A 327 -19.18 -20.96 -24.16
C GLY A 327 -20.55 -21.15 -23.46
N ASP A 328 -20.55 -21.55 -22.18
CA ASP A 328 -21.80 -21.64 -21.39
C ASP A 328 -22.10 -20.30 -20.73
N GLU A 329 -22.58 -19.34 -21.53
CA GLU A 329 -22.83 -17.97 -21.09
C GLU A 329 -23.85 -17.89 -19.94
N ARG A 330 -24.91 -18.69 -20.00
CA ARG A 330 -25.94 -18.70 -18.91
C ARG A 330 -25.37 -19.25 -17.61
N GLY A 331 -24.62 -20.35 -17.70
CA GLY A 331 -23.96 -20.93 -16.56
C GLY A 331 -22.86 -20.02 -15.99
N TRP A 332 -22.11 -19.32 -16.85
CA TRP A 332 -21.14 -18.32 -16.47
C TRP A 332 -21.76 -17.20 -15.66
N LEU A 333 -22.83 -16.58 -16.19
CA LEU A 333 -23.54 -15.49 -15.51
C LEU A 333 -24.04 -15.91 -14.13
N HIS A 334 -24.65 -17.10 -14.04
CA HIS A 334 -25.07 -17.64 -12.74
C HIS A 334 -23.90 -17.84 -11.77
N ALA A 335 -22.78 -18.35 -12.26
CA ALA A 335 -21.60 -18.57 -11.43
C ALA A 335 -20.96 -17.26 -10.96
N VAL A 336 -20.92 -16.21 -11.82
CA VAL A 336 -20.48 -14.86 -11.46
C VAL A 336 -21.35 -14.27 -10.36
N GLU A 337 -22.69 -14.33 -10.52
CA GLU A 337 -23.63 -13.83 -9.49
C GLU A 337 -23.42 -14.55 -8.16
N ARG A 338 -23.25 -15.89 -8.17
CA ARG A 338 -23.02 -16.68 -6.96
C ARG A 338 -21.67 -16.40 -6.32
N ALA A 339 -20.60 -16.24 -7.13
CA ALA A 339 -19.27 -15.89 -6.62
C ALA A 339 -19.30 -14.52 -5.94
N ALA A 340 -19.86 -13.52 -6.58
CA ALA A 340 -19.93 -12.17 -6.03
C ALA A 340 -20.80 -12.11 -4.76
N GLN A 341 -21.90 -12.86 -4.68
CA GLN A 341 -22.73 -12.96 -3.47
C GLN A 341 -21.97 -13.65 -2.34
N SER A 342 -21.25 -14.76 -2.63
CA SER A 342 -20.43 -15.42 -1.62
C SER A 342 -19.33 -14.49 -1.09
N PHE A 343 -18.65 -13.75 -1.95
CA PHE A 343 -17.65 -12.76 -1.53
C PHE A 343 -18.25 -11.63 -0.70
N GLU A 344 -19.46 -11.16 -1.01
CA GLU A 344 -20.18 -10.16 -0.20
C GLU A 344 -20.51 -10.72 1.19
N GLU A 345 -21.04 -11.95 1.26
CA GLU A 345 -21.40 -12.64 2.51
C GLU A 345 -20.18 -12.92 3.39
N ASP A 346 -19.05 -13.30 2.78
CA ASP A 346 -17.79 -13.62 3.45
C ASP A 346 -16.95 -12.39 3.82
N GLY A 347 -17.35 -11.17 3.37
CA GLY A 347 -16.61 -9.93 3.60
C GLY A 347 -15.42 -9.74 2.66
N GLU A 348 -15.36 -10.47 1.54
CA GLU A 348 -14.27 -10.41 0.55
C GLU A 348 -14.57 -9.47 -0.64
N GLN A 349 -15.09 -8.26 -0.36
CA GLN A 349 -15.55 -7.30 -1.39
C GLN A 349 -14.47 -6.95 -2.42
N GLN A 350 -13.20 -6.97 -2.02
CA GLN A 350 -12.07 -6.71 -2.92
C GLN A 350 -11.94 -7.73 -4.06
N ARG A 351 -12.45 -8.96 -3.87
CA ARG A 351 -12.52 -9.99 -4.92
C ARG A 351 -13.76 -9.84 -5.79
N ALA A 352 -14.89 -9.42 -5.20
CA ALA A 352 -16.15 -9.22 -5.90
C ALA A 352 -16.09 -8.08 -6.94
N VAL A 353 -15.44 -6.95 -6.61
CA VAL A 353 -15.39 -5.77 -7.49
C VAL A 353 -14.78 -6.08 -8.86
N PRO A 354 -13.55 -6.58 -9.01
CA PRO A 354 -12.95 -6.84 -10.32
C PRO A 354 -13.69 -7.92 -11.12
N LEU A 355 -14.26 -8.92 -10.44
CA LEU A 355 -15.08 -9.96 -11.07
C LEU A 355 -16.33 -9.35 -11.73
N LEU A 356 -17.05 -8.49 -11.02
CA LEU A 356 -18.27 -7.84 -11.48
C LEU A 356 -17.98 -6.79 -12.58
N GLU A 357 -16.90 -6.02 -12.44
CA GLU A 357 -16.44 -5.07 -13.46
C GLU A 357 -16.10 -5.77 -14.78
N SER A 358 -15.35 -6.86 -14.69
CA SER A 358 -15.00 -7.69 -15.86
C SER A 358 -16.26 -8.23 -16.54
N ALA A 359 -17.22 -8.74 -15.77
CA ALA A 359 -18.48 -9.24 -16.32
C ALA A 359 -19.29 -8.12 -16.99
N LEU A 360 -19.44 -6.97 -16.33
CA LEU A 360 -20.22 -5.83 -16.85
C LEU A 360 -19.57 -5.12 -18.05
N ALA A 361 -18.27 -5.28 -18.24
CA ALA A 361 -17.55 -4.80 -19.42
C ALA A 361 -17.85 -5.61 -20.68
N THR A 362 -18.42 -6.82 -20.56
CA THR A 362 -18.76 -7.67 -21.70
C THR A 362 -20.16 -7.41 -22.22
N ASP A 363 -20.38 -7.65 -23.53
CA ASP A 363 -21.71 -7.62 -24.14
C ASP A 363 -22.53 -8.91 -23.88
N LEU A 364 -21.93 -9.89 -23.20
CA LEU A 364 -22.55 -11.19 -22.91
C LEU A 364 -23.65 -11.10 -21.82
N VAL A 365 -23.65 -10.04 -21.02
CA VAL A 365 -24.60 -9.88 -19.91
C VAL A 365 -25.92 -9.29 -20.41
N PRO A 366 -27.05 -10.03 -20.33
CA PRO A 366 -28.37 -9.50 -20.68
C PRO A 366 -28.77 -8.32 -19.82
N ARG A 367 -29.58 -7.40 -20.38
CA ARG A 367 -29.99 -6.15 -19.74
C ARG A 367 -30.53 -6.34 -18.30
N GLN A 368 -31.36 -7.35 -18.10
CA GLN A 368 -31.96 -7.63 -16.79
C GLN A 368 -30.91 -8.13 -15.76
N ALA A 369 -29.93 -8.93 -16.19
CA ALA A 369 -28.85 -9.37 -15.34
C ALA A 369 -27.83 -8.24 -15.09
N ARG A 370 -27.61 -7.35 -16.07
CA ARG A 370 -26.73 -6.18 -15.93
C ARG A 370 -27.16 -5.29 -14.75
N SER A 371 -28.47 -5.10 -14.56
CA SER A 371 -29.00 -4.33 -13.42
C SER A 371 -28.66 -4.98 -12.08
N ARG A 372 -28.82 -6.30 -11.96
CA ARG A 372 -28.51 -7.04 -10.72
C ARG A 372 -27.03 -7.01 -10.39
N LEU A 373 -26.19 -7.28 -11.40
CA LEU A 373 -24.72 -7.23 -11.23
C LEU A 373 -24.23 -5.83 -10.87
N ALA A 374 -24.84 -4.79 -11.46
CA ALA A 374 -24.49 -3.39 -11.15
C ALA A 374 -24.86 -3.01 -9.71
N THR A 375 -26.04 -3.43 -9.21
CA THR A 375 -26.42 -3.22 -7.82
C THR A 375 -25.43 -3.92 -6.86
N LEU A 376 -25.03 -5.14 -7.19
CA LEU A 376 -24.06 -5.89 -6.39
C LEU A 376 -22.66 -5.23 -6.44
N LEU A 377 -22.20 -4.80 -7.62
CA LEU A 377 -20.96 -4.05 -7.78
C LEU A 377 -20.95 -2.78 -6.93
N ALA A 378 -22.02 -2.00 -7.01
CA ALA A 378 -22.13 -0.74 -6.28
C ALA A 378 -22.01 -0.97 -4.76
N ARG A 379 -22.73 -1.96 -4.21
CA ARG A 379 -22.66 -2.30 -2.78
C ARG A 379 -21.27 -2.77 -2.35
N CYS A 380 -20.66 -3.66 -3.12
CA CYS A 380 -19.33 -4.17 -2.82
C CYS A 380 -18.27 -3.06 -2.85
N ALA A 381 -18.37 -2.12 -3.80
CA ALA A 381 -17.42 -1.03 -3.94
C ALA A 381 -17.52 0.02 -2.82
N VAL A 382 -18.70 0.22 -2.23
CA VAL A 382 -18.90 1.15 -1.11
C VAL A 382 -18.22 0.66 0.16
N VAL A 383 -18.24 -0.65 0.42
CA VAL A 383 -17.65 -1.26 1.61
C VAL A 383 -16.16 -1.52 1.42
N GLY A 384 -15.79 -1.98 0.22
CA GLY A 384 -14.42 -2.19 -0.22
C GLY A 384 -13.77 -0.92 -0.75
N LEU A 385 -12.93 -1.06 -1.76
CA LEU A 385 -12.33 0.04 -2.51
C LEU A 385 -12.75 -0.07 -3.97
N ARG A 386 -13.15 1.05 -4.55
CA ARG A 386 -13.50 1.11 -5.97
C ARG A 386 -12.25 1.04 -6.86
N SER A 387 -12.45 0.64 -8.12
CA SER A 387 -11.53 0.95 -9.22
C SER A 387 -11.99 2.19 -10.00
N ASP A 388 -11.13 2.74 -10.86
CA ASP A 388 -11.52 3.84 -11.75
C ASP A 388 -12.59 3.42 -12.75
N GLN A 389 -12.72 2.13 -13.03
CA GLN A 389 -13.73 1.57 -13.91
C GLN A 389 -15.12 1.52 -13.27
N THR A 390 -15.21 1.30 -11.93
CA THR A 390 -16.47 1.20 -11.19
C THR A 390 -17.40 2.37 -11.48
N LEU A 391 -16.90 3.60 -11.34
CA LEU A 391 -17.71 4.80 -11.55
C LEU A 391 -18.22 4.95 -12.98
N ARG A 392 -17.37 4.60 -13.96
CA ARG A 392 -17.76 4.65 -15.39
C ARG A 392 -18.88 3.67 -15.69
N VAL A 393 -18.76 2.45 -15.18
CA VAL A 393 -19.76 1.39 -15.35
C VAL A 393 -21.09 1.80 -14.70
N LEU A 394 -21.07 2.26 -13.44
CA LEU A 394 -22.28 2.65 -12.72
C LEU A 394 -22.99 3.85 -13.35
N ARG A 395 -22.23 4.90 -13.75
CA ARG A 395 -22.81 6.07 -14.46
C ARG A 395 -23.47 5.69 -15.78
N HIS A 396 -22.86 4.80 -16.54
CA HIS A 396 -23.44 4.32 -17.80
C HIS A 396 -24.75 3.57 -17.54
N ILE A 397 -24.81 2.71 -16.54
CA ILE A 397 -26.00 1.93 -16.22
C ILE A 397 -27.13 2.80 -15.68
N VAL A 398 -26.85 3.76 -14.79
CA VAL A 398 -27.84 4.70 -14.24
C VAL A 398 -28.47 5.57 -15.31
N ALA A 399 -27.74 5.87 -16.40
CA ALA A 399 -28.25 6.64 -17.54
C ALA A 399 -29.20 5.85 -18.43
N ASP A 400 -29.36 4.52 -18.30
CA ASP A 400 -30.28 3.71 -19.07
C ASP A 400 -31.76 4.03 -18.68
N PRO A 401 -32.56 4.61 -19.57
CA PRO A 401 -33.96 4.94 -19.28
C PRO A 401 -34.87 3.71 -19.05
N GLY A 402 -34.41 2.54 -19.49
CA GLY A 402 -35.15 1.28 -19.29
C GLY A 402 -34.84 0.59 -17.95
N LEU A 403 -34.04 1.23 -17.07
CA LEU A 403 -33.75 0.70 -15.74
C LEU A 403 -34.98 0.94 -14.82
N PRO A 404 -35.49 -0.08 -14.08
CA PRO A 404 -36.55 0.12 -13.11
C PRO A 404 -36.22 1.20 -12.08
N VAL A 405 -37.16 2.10 -11.76
CA VAL A 405 -36.94 3.29 -10.91
C VAL A 405 -36.27 2.90 -9.57
N GLY A 406 -36.80 1.89 -8.87
CA GLY A 406 -36.23 1.48 -7.57
C GLY A 406 -34.83 0.88 -7.68
N VAL A 407 -34.48 0.19 -8.77
CA VAL A 407 -33.12 -0.34 -9.01
C VAL A 407 -32.16 0.81 -9.34
N ARG A 408 -32.64 1.79 -10.12
CA ARG A 408 -31.89 3.00 -10.42
C ARG A 408 -31.56 3.77 -9.14
N GLY A 409 -32.54 3.88 -8.24
CA GLY A 409 -32.37 4.50 -6.92
C GLY A 409 -31.30 3.80 -6.06
N GLU A 410 -31.29 2.46 -6.05
CA GLU A 410 -30.23 1.72 -5.32
C GLU A 410 -28.84 1.99 -5.89
N ILE A 411 -28.69 1.95 -7.22
CA ILE A 411 -27.39 2.22 -7.85
C ILE A 411 -26.97 3.68 -7.63
N ARG A 412 -27.93 4.65 -7.69
CA ARG A 412 -27.67 6.06 -7.37
C ARG A 412 -27.20 6.26 -5.94
N LEU A 413 -27.83 5.58 -4.98
CA LEU A 413 -27.42 5.60 -3.58
C LEU A 413 -25.96 5.24 -3.43
N ASP A 414 -25.56 4.08 -3.97
CA ASP A 414 -24.18 3.60 -3.82
C ASP A 414 -23.20 4.43 -4.67
N LEU A 415 -23.60 4.88 -5.87
CA LEU A 415 -22.81 5.83 -6.68
C LEU A 415 -22.57 7.15 -5.93
N GLY A 416 -23.60 7.69 -5.29
CA GLY A 416 -23.49 8.90 -4.47
C GLY A 416 -22.54 8.72 -3.28
N LEU A 417 -22.63 7.57 -2.59
CA LEU A 417 -21.69 7.22 -1.52
C LEU A 417 -20.23 7.11 -2.01
N LEU A 418 -20.01 6.48 -3.17
CA LEU A 418 -18.68 6.39 -3.77
C LEU A 418 -18.13 7.78 -4.14
N GLN A 419 -18.97 8.63 -4.71
CA GLN A 419 -18.59 10.01 -5.06
C GLN A 419 -18.23 10.85 -3.83
N CYS A 420 -19.05 10.80 -2.77
CA CYS A 420 -18.77 11.52 -1.54
C CYS A 420 -17.51 10.98 -0.82
N ASN A 421 -17.42 9.67 -0.63
CA ASN A 421 -16.47 9.09 0.31
C ASN A 421 -15.11 8.72 -0.31
N GLN A 422 -15.09 8.33 -1.58
CA GLN A 422 -13.86 7.82 -2.21
C GLN A 422 -13.31 8.72 -3.31
N VAL A 423 -14.18 9.53 -3.96
CA VAL A 423 -13.76 10.45 -5.04
C VAL A 423 -13.55 11.87 -4.53
N GLY A 424 -14.28 12.28 -3.49
CA GLY A 424 -14.30 13.66 -3.01
C GLY A 424 -15.21 14.58 -3.82
N ALA A 425 -16.01 14.03 -4.77
CA ALA A 425 -17.00 14.77 -5.55
C ALA A 425 -18.32 14.90 -4.76
N VAL A 426 -18.25 15.64 -3.63
CA VAL A 426 -19.34 15.69 -2.63
C VAL A 426 -20.63 16.28 -3.22
N ALA A 427 -20.55 17.34 -4.02
CA ALA A 427 -21.73 18.00 -4.61
C ALA A 427 -22.50 17.07 -5.55
N GLU A 428 -21.77 16.36 -6.44
CA GLU A 428 -22.34 15.36 -7.33
C GLU A 428 -22.92 14.18 -6.55
N GLY A 429 -22.21 13.73 -5.51
CA GLY A 429 -22.63 12.62 -4.65
C GLY A 429 -23.94 12.97 -3.92
N LEU A 430 -24.04 14.14 -3.29
CA LEU A 430 -25.27 14.61 -2.64
C LEU A 430 -26.43 14.76 -3.64
N THR A 431 -26.16 15.18 -4.89
CA THR A 431 -27.16 15.23 -5.95
C THR A 431 -27.70 13.84 -6.26
N GLU A 432 -26.82 12.83 -6.42
CA GLU A 432 -27.25 11.45 -6.67
C GLU A 432 -28.01 10.86 -5.46
N LEU A 433 -27.57 11.12 -4.23
CA LEU A 433 -28.25 10.69 -3.00
C LEU A 433 -29.64 11.31 -2.88
N THR A 434 -29.79 12.60 -3.17
CA THR A 434 -31.09 13.30 -3.12
C THR A 434 -32.08 12.73 -4.15
N ARG A 435 -31.60 12.43 -5.38
CA ARG A 435 -32.41 11.75 -6.40
C ARG A 435 -32.79 10.34 -5.97
N ALA A 436 -31.84 9.62 -5.34
CA ALA A 436 -32.09 8.28 -4.84
C ALA A 436 -33.24 8.23 -3.83
N VAL A 437 -33.34 9.20 -2.91
CA VAL A 437 -34.43 9.28 -1.93
C VAL A 437 -35.81 9.27 -2.62
N GLY A 438 -36.00 10.09 -3.68
CA GLY A 438 -37.24 10.10 -4.43
C GLY A 438 -37.49 8.80 -5.23
N GLU A 439 -36.45 8.14 -5.73
CA GLU A 439 -36.57 6.90 -6.50
C GLU A 439 -36.75 5.65 -5.62
N LEU A 440 -36.49 5.75 -4.31
CA LEU A 440 -36.55 4.67 -3.34
C LEU A 440 -37.83 4.67 -2.48
N GLU A 441 -38.79 5.54 -2.75
CA GLU A 441 -40.07 5.52 -2.03
C GLU A 441 -40.72 4.12 -2.08
N GLY A 442 -41.15 3.63 -0.91
CA GLY A 442 -41.74 2.27 -0.77
C GLY A 442 -40.67 1.14 -0.63
N ARG A 443 -39.39 1.49 -0.57
CA ARG A 443 -38.28 0.52 -0.35
C ARG A 443 -37.51 0.89 0.92
N PRO A 444 -37.96 0.48 2.11
CA PRO A 444 -37.45 1.01 3.38
C PRO A 444 -35.97 0.77 3.60
N VAL A 445 -35.44 -0.39 3.23
CA VAL A 445 -34.03 -0.74 3.40
C VAL A 445 -33.09 0.24 2.67
N PRO A 446 -33.12 0.40 1.34
CA PRO A 446 -32.26 1.36 0.66
C PRO A 446 -32.64 2.82 0.92
N LEU A 447 -33.90 3.13 1.22
CA LEU A 447 -34.33 4.49 1.58
C LEU A 447 -33.70 4.94 2.90
N ALA A 448 -33.68 4.09 3.93
CA ALA A 448 -33.03 4.41 5.21
C ALA A 448 -31.52 4.66 5.02
N ARG A 449 -30.86 3.87 4.17
CA ARG A 449 -29.45 4.08 3.80
C ARG A 449 -29.23 5.44 3.11
N ALA A 450 -30.10 5.81 2.15
CA ALA A 450 -29.98 7.08 1.43
C ALA A 450 -30.17 8.29 2.36
N LEU A 451 -31.19 8.25 3.22
CA LEU A 451 -31.46 9.28 4.23
C LEU A 451 -30.31 9.41 5.22
N SER A 452 -29.80 8.26 5.69
CA SER A 452 -28.65 8.18 6.60
C SER A 452 -27.36 8.71 5.96
N ALA A 453 -27.16 8.51 4.65
CA ALA A 453 -26.03 9.07 3.92
C ALA A 453 -26.08 10.60 3.81
N LEU A 454 -27.26 11.17 3.53
CA LEU A 454 -27.49 12.63 3.53
C LEU A 454 -27.29 13.26 4.92
N ALA A 455 -27.46 12.48 5.97
CA ALA A 455 -27.29 12.93 7.35
C ALA A 455 -25.82 13.12 7.77
N MET A 456 -24.84 12.61 6.99
CA MET A 456 -23.43 12.65 7.39
C MET A 456 -22.93 14.10 7.51
N PRO A 457 -22.34 14.48 8.67
CA PRO A 457 -22.10 15.89 8.99
C PRO A 457 -20.85 16.47 8.33
N TYR A 458 -19.91 15.65 7.80
CA TYR A 458 -18.60 16.11 7.35
C TYR A 458 -18.64 17.02 6.11
N GLY A 459 -19.62 16.84 5.22
CA GLY A 459 -19.73 17.62 3.99
C GLY A 459 -20.31 19.03 4.21
N PRO A 460 -19.99 19.99 3.34
CA PRO A 460 -20.49 21.37 3.43
C PRO A 460 -21.96 21.54 2.99
N GLY A 461 -22.55 20.53 2.32
CA GLY A 461 -23.84 20.68 1.62
C GLY A 461 -25.09 20.95 2.48
N PHE A 462 -25.07 20.56 3.76
CA PHE A 462 -26.17 20.73 4.73
C PHE A 462 -25.64 21.27 6.05
N SER A 463 -26.43 22.09 6.74
CA SER A 463 -26.15 22.48 8.12
C SER A 463 -26.22 21.28 9.08
N LEU A 464 -25.63 21.39 10.26
CA LEU A 464 -25.73 20.37 11.29
C LEU A 464 -27.18 20.08 11.71
N ALA A 465 -28.05 21.11 11.74
CA ALA A 465 -29.47 20.98 12.04
C ALA A 465 -30.21 20.16 10.96
N GLU A 466 -29.89 20.39 9.68
CA GLU A 466 -30.44 19.60 8.57
C GLU A 466 -29.94 18.15 8.62
N ASN A 467 -28.64 17.93 8.93
CA ASN A 467 -28.10 16.58 9.13
C ASN A 467 -28.83 15.84 10.25
N ALA A 468 -29.14 16.53 11.38
CA ALA A 468 -29.92 15.97 12.47
C ALA A 468 -31.36 15.60 12.03
N ALA A 469 -32.02 16.43 11.22
CA ALA A 469 -33.33 16.12 10.69
C ALA A 469 -33.32 14.91 9.74
N TRP A 470 -32.29 14.79 8.88
CA TRP A 470 -32.11 13.63 8.01
C TRP A 470 -31.91 12.32 8.77
N ILE A 471 -31.09 12.33 9.86
CA ILE A 471 -30.84 11.11 10.63
C ILE A 471 -32.06 10.63 11.39
N GLU A 472 -32.88 11.51 11.96
CA GLU A 472 -34.11 11.10 12.66
C GLU A 472 -35.12 10.47 11.66
N ARG A 473 -35.23 10.98 10.45
CA ARG A 473 -36.02 10.34 9.39
C ARG A 473 -35.45 8.95 9.02
N ALA A 474 -34.12 8.84 8.93
CA ALA A 474 -33.47 7.57 8.63
C ALA A 474 -33.73 6.52 9.71
N VAL A 475 -33.71 6.90 11.00
CA VAL A 475 -34.03 6.03 12.14
C VAL A 475 -35.44 5.47 12.01
N ALA A 476 -36.44 6.32 11.78
CA ALA A 476 -37.83 5.89 11.64
C ALA A 476 -38.02 4.85 10.51
N VAL A 477 -37.42 5.10 9.34
CA VAL A 477 -37.49 4.17 8.19
C VAL A 477 -36.67 2.88 8.46
N ALA A 478 -35.56 2.95 9.16
CA ALA A 478 -34.75 1.76 9.49
C ALA A 478 -35.50 0.86 10.48
N ASP A 479 -36.22 1.42 11.46
CA ASP A 479 -37.04 0.66 12.40
C ASP A 479 -38.18 -0.06 11.68
N GLU A 480 -38.86 0.61 10.72
CA GLU A 480 -39.88 -0.01 9.88
C GLU A 480 -39.33 -1.16 9.01
N SER A 481 -38.04 -1.08 8.59
CA SER A 481 -37.44 -2.08 7.71
C SER A 481 -37.22 -3.43 8.39
N GLY A 482 -36.98 -3.45 9.70
CA GLY A 482 -36.60 -4.65 10.45
C GLY A 482 -35.28 -5.28 10.05
N ASP A 483 -34.51 -4.65 9.14
CA ASP A 483 -33.21 -5.17 8.66
C ASP A 483 -32.08 -4.79 9.65
N PRO A 484 -31.40 -5.77 10.28
CA PRO A 484 -30.38 -5.50 11.31
C PRO A 484 -29.14 -4.80 10.75
N VAL A 485 -28.77 -5.01 9.49
CA VAL A 485 -27.62 -4.36 8.87
C VAL A 485 -27.91 -2.88 8.65
N VAL A 486 -29.10 -2.55 8.17
CA VAL A 486 -29.55 -1.17 7.97
C VAL A 486 -29.72 -0.44 9.30
N GLN A 487 -30.34 -1.07 10.29
CA GLN A 487 -30.45 -0.52 11.64
C GLN A 487 -29.08 -0.20 12.24
N THR A 488 -28.11 -1.12 12.08
CA THR A 488 -26.73 -0.89 12.53
C THR A 488 -26.06 0.26 11.77
N ALA A 489 -26.26 0.33 10.45
CA ALA A 489 -25.70 1.41 9.62
C ALA A 489 -26.25 2.79 10.01
N VAL A 490 -27.57 2.90 10.25
CA VAL A 490 -28.22 4.13 10.68
C VAL A 490 -27.80 4.50 12.10
N ALA A 491 -27.72 3.54 13.02
CA ALA A 491 -27.21 3.76 14.38
C ALA A 491 -25.77 4.30 14.38
N ALA A 492 -24.89 3.72 13.55
CA ALA A 492 -23.52 4.20 13.39
C ALA A 492 -23.44 5.65 12.85
N ASN A 493 -24.30 6.00 11.89
CA ASN A 493 -24.39 7.37 11.38
C ASN A 493 -25.03 8.34 12.38
N ARG A 494 -26.01 7.89 13.17
CA ARG A 494 -26.58 8.68 14.27
C ARG A 494 -25.53 9.05 15.32
N VAL A 495 -24.68 8.08 15.71
CA VAL A 495 -23.49 8.35 16.53
C VAL A 495 -22.62 9.45 15.90
N SER A 496 -22.32 9.33 14.61
CA SER A 496 -21.49 10.33 13.92
C SER A 496 -22.12 11.74 13.95
N VAL A 497 -23.43 11.86 13.72
CA VAL A 497 -24.12 13.16 13.75
C VAL A 497 -24.09 13.78 15.13
N LEU A 498 -24.47 13.03 16.16
CA LEU A 498 -24.54 13.50 17.53
C LEU A 498 -23.17 13.84 18.10
N LEU A 499 -22.18 12.94 17.91
CA LEU A 499 -20.85 13.14 18.45
C LEU A 499 -20.15 14.34 17.80
N ASN A 500 -20.21 14.49 16.49
CA ASN A 500 -19.66 15.68 15.83
C ASN A 500 -20.34 16.98 16.27
N GLY A 501 -21.61 16.92 16.67
CA GLY A 501 -22.32 18.04 17.29
C GLY A 501 -21.92 18.30 18.76
N GLY A 502 -21.07 17.48 19.35
CA GLY A 502 -20.72 17.58 20.78
C GLY A 502 -21.86 17.18 21.71
N ASP A 503 -22.76 16.29 21.28
CA ASP A 503 -23.83 15.77 22.11
C ASP A 503 -23.36 14.60 22.97
N PRO A 504 -23.31 14.70 24.29
CA PRO A 504 -22.81 13.64 25.18
C PRO A 504 -23.62 12.34 25.12
N ALA A 505 -24.88 12.36 24.66
CA ALA A 505 -25.68 11.15 24.49
C ALA A 505 -25.10 10.19 23.43
N ALA A 506 -24.22 10.67 22.54
CA ALA A 506 -23.55 9.85 21.54
C ALA A 506 -22.71 8.72 22.18
N TRP A 507 -22.11 8.94 23.35
CA TRP A 507 -21.26 7.94 24.02
C TRP A 507 -22.03 6.68 24.39
N GLU A 508 -23.25 6.81 24.91
CA GLU A 508 -24.10 5.65 25.23
C GLU A 508 -24.50 4.87 23.95
N LEU A 509 -24.70 5.57 22.83
CA LEU A 509 -25.05 4.93 21.56
C LEU A 509 -23.87 4.17 20.96
N ILE A 510 -22.64 4.63 21.16
CA ILE A 510 -21.43 3.91 20.76
C ILE A 510 -21.37 2.54 21.46
N ASP A 511 -21.65 2.49 22.76
CA ASP A 511 -21.62 1.25 23.53
C ASP A 511 -22.67 0.23 23.07
N ARG A 512 -23.76 0.69 22.47
CA ARG A 512 -24.84 -0.17 21.94
C ARG A 512 -24.59 -0.71 20.55
N LEU A 513 -23.54 -0.27 19.83
CA LEU A 513 -23.22 -0.82 18.51
C LEU A 513 -22.83 -2.31 18.62
N PRO A 514 -23.38 -3.20 17.75
CA PRO A 514 -23.15 -4.64 17.84
C PRO A 514 -21.73 -5.02 17.36
N ARG A 515 -20.81 -5.23 18.31
CA ARG A 515 -19.42 -5.63 18.02
C ARG A 515 -19.32 -7.09 17.61
N GLU A 516 -20.13 -7.92 18.25
CA GLU A 516 -20.22 -9.35 17.99
C GLU A 516 -21.56 -9.64 17.31
N SER A 517 -21.53 -9.89 16.03
CA SER A 517 -22.70 -10.22 15.23
C SER A 517 -22.31 -11.31 14.26
N ASP A 518 -23.19 -12.28 14.02
CA ASP A 518 -23.00 -13.32 13.02
C ASP A 518 -23.06 -12.75 11.58
N LEU A 519 -23.72 -11.60 11.42
CA LEU A 519 -23.85 -10.92 10.13
C LEU A 519 -22.61 -10.07 9.82
N ALA A 520 -21.90 -10.40 8.76
CA ALA A 520 -20.74 -9.63 8.30
C ALA A 520 -21.08 -8.14 8.07
N GLY A 521 -22.25 -7.84 7.49
CA GLY A 521 -22.73 -6.48 7.29
C GLY A 521 -22.86 -5.68 8.59
N CYS A 522 -23.35 -6.26 9.67
CA CYS A 522 -23.42 -5.58 10.97
C CYS A 522 -22.01 -5.27 11.50
N ARG A 523 -21.07 -6.24 11.44
CA ARG A 523 -19.69 -6.02 11.86
C ARG A 523 -19.00 -4.90 11.05
N GLN A 524 -19.21 -4.87 9.72
CA GLN A 524 -18.68 -3.83 8.84
C GLN A 524 -19.22 -2.43 9.20
N GLN A 525 -20.54 -2.31 9.45
CA GLN A 525 -21.14 -1.05 9.82
C GLN A 525 -20.72 -0.59 11.21
N THR A 526 -20.58 -1.52 12.16
CA THR A 526 -20.03 -1.22 13.49
C THR A 526 -18.58 -0.74 13.39
N ALA A 527 -17.73 -1.43 12.62
CA ALA A 527 -16.34 -1.01 12.40
C ALA A 527 -16.25 0.42 11.84
N ARG A 528 -17.07 0.72 10.82
CA ARG A 528 -17.17 2.07 10.25
C ARG A 528 -17.66 3.09 11.28
N GLY A 529 -18.67 2.74 12.08
CA GLY A 529 -19.20 3.59 13.14
C GLY A 529 -18.15 3.92 14.22
N LEU A 530 -17.35 2.93 14.61
CA LEU A 530 -16.26 3.11 15.59
C LEU A 530 -15.14 3.99 15.03
N CYS A 531 -14.73 3.79 13.76
CA CYS A 531 -13.73 4.64 13.11
C CYS A 531 -14.21 6.09 12.97
N ASN A 532 -15.47 6.31 12.58
CA ASN A 532 -16.05 7.64 12.48
C ASN A 532 -16.21 8.31 13.87
N ALA A 533 -16.58 7.54 14.88
CA ALA A 533 -16.67 8.05 16.27
C ALA A 533 -15.28 8.43 16.79
N ALA A 534 -14.27 7.64 16.47
CA ALA A 534 -12.90 7.96 16.83
C ALA A 534 -12.42 9.27 16.18
N ASP A 535 -12.75 9.47 14.90
CA ASP A 535 -12.45 10.71 14.17
C ASP A 535 -13.15 11.92 14.82
N ALA A 536 -14.45 11.83 15.10
CA ALA A 536 -15.18 12.88 15.81
C ALA A 536 -14.56 13.18 17.19
N ALA A 537 -14.17 12.14 17.93
CA ALA A 537 -13.54 12.28 19.24
C ALA A 537 -12.19 13.04 19.17
N VAL A 538 -11.40 12.85 18.10
CA VAL A 538 -10.16 13.65 17.87
C VAL A 538 -10.49 15.12 17.74
N TRP A 539 -11.47 15.47 16.90
CA TRP A 539 -11.85 16.88 16.67
C TRP A 539 -12.42 17.56 17.92
N LEU A 540 -13.12 16.80 18.75
CA LEU A 540 -13.65 17.30 20.02
C LEU A 540 -12.60 17.44 21.13
N GLY A 541 -11.54 16.62 21.12
CA GLY A 541 -10.50 16.59 22.14
C GLY A 541 -10.54 15.37 23.06
N HIS A 542 -11.34 14.34 22.77
CA HIS A 542 -11.43 13.10 23.54
C HIS A 542 -10.41 12.06 23.07
N TYR A 543 -9.11 12.36 23.19
CA TYR A 543 -8.03 11.59 22.54
C TYR A 543 -7.86 10.15 23.05
N GLU A 544 -8.08 9.89 24.36
CA GLU A 544 -8.01 8.53 24.89
C GLU A 544 -9.15 7.67 24.34
N LYS A 545 -10.38 8.18 24.36
CA LYS A 545 -11.54 7.52 23.77
C LYS A 545 -11.35 7.28 22.27
N SER A 546 -10.80 8.27 21.57
CA SER A 546 -10.46 8.10 20.15
C SER A 546 -9.47 6.95 19.91
N ARG A 547 -8.44 6.84 20.73
CA ARG A 547 -7.44 5.76 20.62
C ARG A 547 -8.05 4.39 20.83
N GLU A 548 -8.92 4.25 21.84
CA GLU A 548 -9.63 3.00 22.12
C GLU A 548 -10.55 2.60 20.96
N LEU A 549 -11.36 3.54 20.47
CA LEU A 549 -12.29 3.34 19.37
C LEU A 549 -11.56 3.02 18.05
N LEU A 550 -10.42 3.67 17.78
CA LEU A 550 -9.58 3.36 16.61
C LEU A 550 -9.01 1.95 16.66
N ALA A 551 -8.45 1.55 17.80
CA ALA A 551 -7.89 0.21 17.96
C ALA A 551 -8.94 -0.87 17.72
N GLU A 552 -10.14 -0.70 18.29
CA GLU A 552 -11.26 -1.60 18.11
C GLU A 552 -11.81 -1.56 16.68
N GLY A 553 -12.08 -0.37 16.15
CA GLY A 553 -12.68 -0.15 14.84
C GLY A 553 -11.81 -0.68 13.69
N VAL A 554 -10.51 -0.37 13.68
CA VAL A 554 -9.57 -0.84 12.66
C VAL A 554 -9.42 -2.37 12.71
N ALA A 555 -9.29 -2.94 13.92
CA ALA A 555 -9.21 -4.40 14.06
C ALA A 555 -10.49 -5.10 13.59
N LEU A 556 -11.65 -4.53 13.86
CA LEU A 556 -12.94 -5.07 13.38
C LEU A 556 -13.09 -4.90 11.87
N ALA A 557 -12.65 -3.76 11.30
CA ALA A 557 -12.67 -3.51 9.86
C ALA A 557 -11.82 -4.52 9.10
N ALA A 558 -10.59 -4.78 9.55
CA ALA A 558 -9.70 -5.77 8.95
C ALA A 558 -10.30 -7.18 8.96
N ARG A 559 -10.89 -7.61 10.10
CA ARG A 559 -11.52 -8.94 10.21
C ARG A 559 -12.83 -9.10 9.42
N SER A 560 -13.52 -8.00 9.15
CA SER A 560 -14.82 -8.01 8.44
C SER A 560 -14.73 -7.64 6.96
N GLY A 561 -13.51 -7.35 6.45
CA GLY A 561 -13.28 -6.96 5.06
C GLY A 561 -13.75 -5.54 4.70
N ALA A 562 -13.89 -4.65 5.69
CA ALA A 562 -14.31 -3.25 5.49
C ALA A 562 -13.09 -2.35 5.18
N ALA A 563 -12.43 -2.57 4.04
CA ALA A 563 -11.16 -1.91 3.67
C ALA A 563 -11.24 -0.37 3.67
N TYR A 564 -12.38 0.20 3.28
CA TYR A 564 -12.59 1.65 3.35
C TYR A 564 -12.55 2.17 4.80
N ALA A 565 -13.27 1.52 5.73
CA ALA A 565 -13.30 1.90 7.14
C ALA A 565 -11.92 1.74 7.81
N GLU A 566 -11.19 0.68 7.46
CA GLU A 566 -9.81 0.46 7.93
C GLU A 566 -8.89 1.61 7.51
N ARG A 567 -8.92 2.01 6.23
CA ARG A 567 -8.10 3.12 5.74
C ARG A 567 -8.48 4.46 6.36
N THR A 568 -9.78 4.74 6.52
CA THR A 568 -10.26 5.94 7.22
C THR A 568 -9.73 5.99 8.66
N GLY A 569 -9.81 4.88 9.40
CA GLY A 569 -9.25 4.79 10.75
C GLY A 569 -7.74 5.01 10.81
N ARG A 570 -6.99 4.49 9.82
CA ARG A 570 -5.53 4.74 9.72
C ARG A 570 -5.22 6.22 9.43
N GLY A 571 -6.01 6.91 8.61
CA GLY A 571 -5.90 8.36 8.39
C GLY A 571 -6.15 9.14 9.69
N CYS A 572 -7.23 8.85 10.39
CA CYS A 572 -7.56 9.45 11.69
C CYS A 572 -6.45 9.25 12.74
N ALA A 573 -5.77 8.09 12.75
CA ALA A 573 -4.63 7.84 13.65
C ALA A 573 -3.48 8.83 13.44
N LEU A 574 -3.23 9.29 12.21
CA LEU A 574 -2.23 10.31 11.93
C LEU A 574 -2.62 11.67 12.53
N VAL A 575 -3.91 12.03 12.46
CA VAL A 575 -4.44 13.26 13.07
C VAL A 575 -4.35 13.19 14.59
N LEU A 576 -4.70 12.06 15.19
CA LEU A 576 -4.57 11.82 16.62
C LEU A 576 -3.12 11.93 17.11
N ASP A 577 -2.16 11.35 16.38
CA ASP A 577 -0.74 11.44 16.71
C ASP A 577 -0.22 12.89 16.58
N TRP A 578 -0.68 13.63 15.56
CA TRP A 578 -0.38 15.05 15.44
C TRP A 578 -0.93 15.85 16.63
N ALA A 579 -2.21 15.67 16.95
CA ALA A 579 -2.86 16.40 18.04
C ALA A 579 -2.18 16.15 19.40
N THR A 580 -1.76 14.92 19.67
CA THR A 580 -1.16 14.50 20.95
C THR A 580 0.37 14.65 20.99
N GLY A 581 0.99 15.29 20.00
CA GLY A 581 2.44 15.56 19.98
C GLY A 581 3.33 14.34 19.69
N ARG A 582 2.80 13.25 19.16
CA ARG A 582 3.59 12.06 18.77
C ARG A 582 4.17 12.20 17.38
N TRP A 583 5.02 13.22 17.19
CA TRP A 583 5.50 13.62 15.87
C TRP A 583 6.71 12.82 15.38
N ALA A 584 7.36 12.03 16.23
CA ALA A 584 8.49 11.19 15.82
C ALA A 584 8.05 10.17 14.73
N GLY A 585 8.65 10.24 13.54
CA GLY A 585 8.32 9.38 12.39
C GLY A 585 6.92 9.63 11.79
N LEU A 586 6.19 10.67 12.23
CA LEU A 586 4.82 10.92 11.76
C LEU A 586 4.79 11.36 10.29
N ALA A 587 5.73 12.19 9.86
CA ALA A 587 5.81 12.64 8.47
C ALA A 587 6.07 11.47 7.51
N GLU A 588 6.95 10.55 7.87
CA GLU A 588 7.26 9.33 7.10
C GLU A 588 6.02 8.43 6.99
N ARG A 589 5.33 8.19 8.09
CA ARG A 589 4.08 7.41 8.10
C ARG A 589 2.98 8.06 7.26
N ALA A 590 2.84 9.38 7.33
CA ALA A 590 1.86 10.12 6.53
C ALA A 590 2.19 10.07 5.03
N ARG A 591 3.48 10.19 4.62
CA ARG A 591 3.89 10.03 3.22
C ARG A 591 3.62 8.61 2.71
N ALA A 592 4.01 7.59 3.46
CA ALA A 592 3.73 6.20 3.10
C ALA A 592 2.23 5.94 2.93
N PHE A 593 1.39 6.52 3.80
CA PHE A 593 -0.08 6.41 3.66
C PHE A 593 -0.60 7.09 2.40
N VAL A 594 -0.07 8.28 2.03
CA VAL A 594 -0.42 8.97 0.78
C VAL A 594 -0.02 8.14 -0.44
N GLU A 595 1.15 7.51 -0.44
CA GLU A 595 1.62 6.64 -1.54
C GLU A 595 0.74 5.39 -1.67
N GLU A 596 0.39 4.74 -0.57
CA GLU A 596 -0.49 3.56 -0.56
C GLU A 596 -1.91 3.87 -1.05
N ALA A 597 -2.48 5.01 -0.67
CA ALA A 597 -3.85 5.41 -1.00
C ALA A 597 -3.99 6.19 -2.32
N GLY A 598 -2.91 6.47 -3.01
CA GLY A 598 -2.61 7.32 -4.18
C GLY A 598 -3.72 7.85 -5.08
N THR A 599 -4.72 7.06 -5.44
CA THR A 599 -5.79 7.45 -6.37
C THR A 599 -7.09 7.94 -5.70
N MET A 600 -7.12 8.05 -4.35
CA MET A 600 -8.30 8.43 -3.59
C MET A 600 -8.06 9.71 -2.78
N PRO A 601 -8.22 10.91 -3.37
CA PRO A 601 -7.88 12.18 -2.72
C PRO A 601 -8.54 12.38 -1.36
N TYR A 602 -9.79 11.92 -1.20
CA TYR A 602 -10.54 12.08 0.05
C TYR A 602 -9.91 11.29 1.21
N LEU A 603 -9.42 10.06 0.95
CA LEU A 603 -8.78 9.22 1.97
C LEU A 603 -7.42 9.76 2.43
N VAL A 604 -6.72 10.50 1.57
CA VAL A 604 -5.39 11.05 1.91
C VAL A 604 -5.46 12.45 2.53
N SER A 605 -6.66 13.04 2.65
CA SER A 605 -6.82 14.42 3.13
C SER A 605 -6.28 14.64 4.54
N ASP A 606 -6.49 13.69 5.46
CA ASP A 606 -5.94 13.69 6.82
C ASP A 606 -4.41 13.72 6.82
N ALA A 607 -3.80 12.82 6.06
CA ALA A 607 -2.35 12.71 5.96
C ALA A 607 -1.73 13.96 5.31
N ARG A 608 -2.37 14.51 4.29
CA ARG A 608 -1.94 15.77 3.63
C ARG A 608 -2.00 16.94 4.59
N MET A 609 -3.11 17.09 5.33
CA MET A 609 -3.25 18.11 6.35
C MET A 609 -2.14 17.99 7.41
N VAL A 610 -1.90 16.78 7.94
CA VAL A 610 -0.84 16.53 8.94
C VAL A 610 0.54 16.91 8.39
N LEU A 611 0.88 16.52 7.16
CA LEU A 611 2.14 16.90 6.51
C LEU A 611 2.29 18.42 6.39
N GLY A 612 1.22 19.10 6.00
CA GLY A 612 1.21 20.58 5.91
C GLY A 612 1.38 21.28 7.26
N LEU A 613 0.73 20.77 8.31
CA LEU A 613 0.85 21.30 9.69
C LEU A 613 2.25 21.08 10.27
N LEU A 614 2.85 19.92 10.02
CA LEU A 614 4.24 19.65 10.42
C LEU A 614 5.23 20.57 9.68
N ALA A 615 5.06 20.71 8.36
CA ALA A 615 5.89 21.62 7.56
C ALA A 615 5.77 23.09 8.01
N LEU A 616 4.54 23.52 8.33
CA LEU A 616 4.28 24.86 8.88
C LEU A 616 5.05 25.10 10.20
N SER A 617 5.01 24.14 11.13
CA SER A 617 5.70 24.25 12.43
C SER A 617 7.24 24.29 12.29
N ARG A 618 7.77 23.73 11.19
CA ARG A 618 9.20 23.70 10.85
C ARG A 618 9.65 24.92 10.07
N GLY A 619 8.71 25.70 9.49
CA GLY A 619 9.03 26.81 8.58
C GLY A 619 9.34 26.37 7.14
N GLU A 620 8.95 25.15 6.77
CA GLU A 620 9.05 24.57 5.43
C GLU A 620 7.85 25.09 4.58
N TRP A 621 7.86 26.38 4.23
CA TRP A 621 6.69 27.10 3.71
C TRP A 621 6.17 26.56 2.39
N ALA A 622 7.09 26.20 1.48
CA ALA A 622 6.73 25.64 0.16
C ALA A 622 6.02 24.29 0.31
N ASP A 623 6.55 23.42 1.18
CA ASP A 623 5.97 22.12 1.46
C ASP A 623 4.61 22.25 2.18
N ALA A 624 4.52 23.19 3.13
CA ALA A 624 3.26 23.51 3.79
C ALA A 624 2.16 23.89 2.78
N VAL A 625 2.45 24.81 1.85
CA VAL A 625 1.49 25.19 0.80
C VAL A 625 1.18 24.02 -0.13
N THR A 626 2.17 23.24 -0.52
CA THR A 626 2.00 22.06 -1.39
C THR A 626 1.04 21.05 -0.77
N HIS A 627 1.19 20.77 0.52
CA HIS A 627 0.33 19.82 1.21
C HIS A 627 -1.06 20.37 1.54
N LEU A 628 -1.18 21.67 1.86
CA LEU A 628 -2.44 22.30 2.26
C LEU A 628 -3.30 22.80 1.08
N ARG A 629 -2.69 23.17 -0.08
CA ARG A 629 -3.38 23.73 -1.27
C ARG A 629 -3.04 23.04 -2.59
N GLY A 630 -2.19 22.02 -2.59
CA GLY A 630 -1.79 21.33 -3.83
C GLY A 630 -2.94 20.52 -4.47
N PRO A 631 -2.74 19.99 -5.67
CA PRO A 631 -3.80 19.29 -6.43
C PRO A 631 -4.40 18.06 -5.73
N GLN A 632 -3.70 17.53 -4.73
CA GLN A 632 -4.14 16.38 -3.92
C GLN A 632 -4.58 16.79 -2.50
N ALA A 633 -4.59 18.07 -2.17
CA ALA A 633 -5.12 18.57 -0.92
C ALA A 633 -6.66 18.53 -0.93
N ALA A 634 -7.27 18.58 0.26
CA ALA A 634 -8.71 18.75 0.36
C ALA A 634 -9.13 20.11 -0.22
N ASP A 635 -10.15 20.09 -1.08
CA ASP A 635 -10.77 21.33 -1.55
C ASP A 635 -11.44 22.03 -0.36
N LEU A 636 -11.20 23.31 -0.17
CA LEU A 636 -11.68 24.06 1.00
C LEU A 636 -13.19 24.28 0.99
N ASP A 637 -13.80 24.31 -0.18
CA ASP A 637 -15.25 24.58 -0.34
C ASP A 637 -16.07 23.29 -0.43
N THR A 638 -15.50 22.19 -0.92
CA THR A 638 -16.20 20.92 -1.15
C THR A 638 -15.71 19.76 -0.30
N GLY A 639 -14.54 19.91 0.35
CA GLY A 639 -13.92 18.88 1.21
C GLY A 639 -14.57 18.76 2.60
N PRO A 640 -14.06 17.87 3.46
CA PRO A 640 -14.53 17.73 4.83
C PRO A 640 -14.33 19.01 5.63
N VAL A 641 -15.43 19.51 6.21
CA VAL A 641 -15.42 20.80 6.93
C VAL A 641 -14.39 20.86 8.08
N PRO A 642 -14.20 19.83 8.94
CA PRO A 642 -13.19 19.89 9.99
C PRO A 642 -11.76 20.01 9.43
N ILE A 643 -11.47 19.33 8.32
CA ILE A 643 -10.17 19.44 7.65
C ILE A 643 -10.02 20.83 7.01
N SER A 644 -11.03 21.31 6.28
CA SER A 644 -10.95 22.63 5.64
C SER A 644 -10.83 23.77 6.65
N ALA A 645 -11.49 23.67 7.80
CA ALA A 645 -11.35 24.65 8.88
C ALA A 645 -9.91 24.66 9.46
N THR A 646 -9.34 23.49 9.73
CA THR A 646 -7.95 23.34 10.23
C THR A 646 -6.93 23.83 9.20
N VAL A 647 -7.11 23.47 7.93
CA VAL A 647 -6.24 23.94 6.83
C VAL A 647 -6.32 25.45 6.68
N SER A 648 -7.51 26.05 6.77
CA SER A 648 -7.67 27.51 6.73
C SER A 648 -6.94 28.19 7.91
N GLY A 649 -7.06 27.64 9.12
CA GLY A 649 -6.32 28.12 10.29
C GLY A 649 -4.80 28.11 10.05
N ALA A 650 -4.27 27.04 9.47
CA ALA A 650 -2.87 26.91 9.12
C ALA A 650 -2.43 27.93 8.03
N LEU A 651 -3.26 28.14 7.00
CA LEU A 651 -3.00 29.11 5.93
C LEU A 651 -3.04 30.57 6.43
N ILE A 652 -3.99 30.90 7.31
CA ILE A 652 -4.06 32.19 8.00
C ILE A 652 -2.77 32.40 8.80
N ARG A 653 -2.37 31.42 9.60
CA ARG A 653 -1.13 31.49 10.37
C ARG A 653 0.10 31.68 9.50
N LEU A 654 0.15 31.01 8.35
CA LEU A 654 1.22 31.16 7.37
C LEU A 654 1.24 32.58 6.79
N ALA A 655 0.09 33.13 6.40
CA ALA A 655 -0.03 34.49 5.89
C ALA A 655 0.39 35.53 6.96
N LEU A 656 -0.04 35.36 8.22
CA LEU A 656 0.38 36.20 9.35
C LEU A 656 1.88 36.12 9.63
N ALA A 657 2.49 34.94 9.46
CA ALA A 657 3.94 34.77 9.61
C ALA A 657 4.74 35.56 8.54
N HIS A 658 4.15 35.75 7.37
CA HIS A 658 4.69 36.51 6.25
C HIS A 658 4.29 38.01 6.26
N ASP A 659 3.53 38.45 7.25
CA ASP A 659 2.95 39.78 7.35
C ASP A 659 1.97 40.12 6.20
N ASP A 660 1.41 39.12 5.56
CA ASP A 660 0.37 39.25 4.53
C ASP A 660 -1.02 39.28 5.18
N ILE A 661 -1.35 40.45 5.73
CA ILE A 661 -2.60 40.64 6.47
C ILE A 661 -3.83 40.50 5.54
N ALA A 662 -3.69 40.93 4.28
CA ALA A 662 -4.79 40.86 3.32
C ALA A 662 -5.19 39.40 3.01
N ALA A 663 -4.21 38.56 2.70
CA ALA A 663 -4.47 37.13 2.48
C ALA A 663 -4.99 36.42 3.76
N ALA A 664 -4.49 36.82 4.94
CA ALA A 664 -4.94 36.26 6.21
C ALA A 664 -6.42 36.59 6.49
N THR A 665 -6.85 37.82 6.28
CA THR A 665 -8.24 38.25 6.48
C THR A 665 -9.21 37.72 5.44
N GLU A 666 -8.81 37.60 4.19
CA GLU A 666 -9.61 36.98 3.13
C GLU A 666 -9.90 35.51 3.45
N GLU A 667 -8.86 34.72 3.79
CA GLU A 667 -9.05 33.33 4.18
C GLU A 667 -9.87 33.18 5.47
N ALA A 668 -9.64 34.05 6.47
CA ALA A 668 -10.40 34.05 7.71
C ALA A 668 -11.91 34.30 7.47
N ALA A 669 -12.26 35.29 6.65
CA ALA A 669 -13.63 35.60 6.30
C ALA A 669 -14.32 34.45 5.53
N ALA A 670 -13.62 33.85 4.57
CA ALA A 670 -14.11 32.71 3.80
C ALA A 670 -14.34 31.48 4.69
N ALA A 671 -13.36 31.12 5.52
CA ALA A 671 -13.44 29.98 6.44
C ALA A 671 -14.55 30.15 7.50
N TRP A 672 -14.66 31.37 8.05
CA TRP A 672 -15.72 31.69 9.04
C TRP A 672 -17.12 31.59 8.42
N LYS A 673 -17.30 32.05 7.17
CA LYS A 673 -18.55 31.91 6.43
C LYS A 673 -18.93 30.44 6.23
N ARG A 674 -17.97 29.57 5.86
CA ARG A 674 -18.20 28.13 5.71
C ARG A 674 -18.62 27.48 7.03
N LEU A 675 -17.93 27.80 8.11
CA LEU A 675 -18.23 27.24 9.43
C LEU A 675 -19.59 27.70 9.96
N ARG A 676 -19.94 28.97 9.78
CA ARG A 676 -21.24 29.54 10.13
C ARG A 676 -22.38 28.87 9.34
N ALA A 677 -22.20 28.63 8.05
CA ALA A 677 -23.17 27.93 7.21
C ALA A 677 -23.37 26.47 7.69
N LYS A 678 -22.30 25.83 8.14
CA LYS A 678 -22.37 24.48 8.72
C LYS A 678 -23.04 24.44 10.10
N GLY A 679 -22.81 25.47 10.93
CA GLY A 679 -23.37 25.58 12.27
C GLY A 679 -22.73 24.59 13.28
N ASN A 680 -21.49 24.14 13.03
CA ASN A 680 -20.75 23.29 13.96
C ASN A 680 -19.45 23.97 14.44
N TRP A 681 -19.53 24.60 15.58
CA TRP A 681 -18.46 25.40 16.14
C TRP A 681 -17.38 24.58 16.85
N SER A 682 -17.63 23.32 17.17
CA SER A 682 -16.61 22.42 17.72
C SER A 682 -15.39 22.29 16.80
N TRP A 683 -15.57 22.52 15.48
CA TRP A 683 -14.50 22.47 14.48
C TRP A 683 -13.73 23.80 14.31
N ALA A 684 -14.06 24.84 15.09
CA ALA A 684 -13.35 26.11 15.06
C ALA A 684 -12.02 26.08 15.82
N ALA A 685 -11.70 25.02 16.55
CA ALA A 685 -10.56 24.96 17.47
C ALA A 685 -9.21 25.36 16.83
N GLU A 686 -8.93 24.90 15.62
CA GLU A 686 -7.70 25.22 14.89
C GLU A 686 -7.78 26.52 14.06
N LEU A 687 -8.99 27.05 13.88
CA LEU A 687 -9.26 28.25 13.04
C LEU A 687 -9.35 29.52 13.87
N ALA A 688 -10.16 29.50 14.95
CA ALA A 688 -10.65 30.69 15.61
C ALA A 688 -9.55 31.61 16.16
N PRO A 689 -8.49 31.13 16.86
CA PRO A 689 -7.46 32.01 17.37
C PRO A 689 -6.74 32.81 16.28
N TRP A 690 -6.47 32.13 15.14
CA TRP A 690 -5.77 32.75 14.01
C TRP A 690 -6.67 33.67 13.19
N ALA A 691 -7.96 33.33 13.03
CA ALA A 691 -8.92 34.19 12.34
C ALA A 691 -9.17 35.50 13.09
N VAL A 692 -9.30 35.42 14.43
CA VAL A 692 -9.44 36.60 15.28
C VAL A 692 -8.17 37.43 15.28
N GLU A 693 -6.98 36.84 15.33
CA GLU A 693 -5.70 37.56 15.22
C GLU A 693 -5.59 38.28 13.87
N ALA A 694 -6.00 37.63 12.77
CA ALA A 694 -5.97 38.29 11.45
C ALA A 694 -6.86 39.54 11.39
N ALA A 695 -8.10 39.44 11.90
CA ALA A 695 -9.03 40.58 11.98
C ALA A 695 -8.47 41.72 12.85
N LEU A 696 -7.87 41.39 13.99
CA LEU A 696 -7.25 42.40 14.88
C LEU A 696 -6.06 43.08 14.23
N ARG A 697 -5.19 42.33 13.54
CA ARG A 697 -4.05 42.90 12.79
C ARG A 697 -4.46 43.75 11.58
N ALA A 698 -5.65 43.52 11.05
CA ALA A 698 -6.26 44.39 10.04
C ALA A 698 -6.94 45.63 10.64
N GLY A 699 -7.04 45.72 11.96
CA GLY A 699 -7.76 46.82 12.65
C GLY A 699 -9.27 46.60 12.78
N GLU A 700 -9.77 45.43 12.46
CA GLU A 700 -11.19 45.05 12.46
C GLU A 700 -11.65 44.53 13.85
N THR A 701 -11.49 45.31 14.90
CA THR A 701 -11.75 44.90 16.28
C THR A 701 -13.21 44.43 16.50
N VAL A 702 -14.18 45.10 15.85
CA VAL A 702 -15.60 44.74 15.95
C VAL A 702 -15.87 43.35 15.34
N THR A 703 -15.27 43.09 14.19
CA THR A 703 -15.34 41.77 13.53
C THR A 703 -14.73 40.68 14.42
N ALA A 704 -13.54 40.94 15.00
CA ALA A 704 -12.88 40.03 15.94
C ALA A 704 -13.73 39.73 17.16
N GLY A 705 -14.38 40.73 17.77
CA GLY A 705 -15.32 40.58 18.88
C GLY A 705 -16.51 39.71 18.49
N SER A 706 -17.15 40.02 17.37
CA SER A 706 -18.31 39.22 16.87
C SER A 706 -17.94 37.76 16.58
N MET A 707 -16.76 37.49 15.99
CA MET A 707 -16.26 36.13 15.80
C MET A 707 -16.11 35.37 17.12
N THR A 708 -15.56 36.03 18.14
CA THR A 708 -15.37 35.42 19.47
C THR A 708 -16.70 35.10 20.15
N GLU A 709 -17.67 36.01 20.06
CA GLU A 709 -19.04 35.83 20.60
C GLU A 709 -19.79 34.70 19.89
N GLU A 710 -19.72 34.65 18.54
CA GLU A 710 -20.33 33.58 17.77
C GLU A 710 -19.73 32.21 18.12
N PHE A 711 -18.42 32.12 18.30
CA PHE A 711 -17.74 30.91 18.70
C PHE A 711 -18.19 30.47 20.10
N ALA A 712 -18.25 31.40 21.06
CA ALA A 712 -18.70 31.12 22.43
C ALA A 712 -20.16 30.63 22.45
N ALA A 713 -21.06 31.33 21.75
CA ALA A 713 -22.48 30.96 21.67
C ALA A 713 -22.67 29.58 21.00
N GLY A 714 -21.84 29.28 19.99
CA GLY A 714 -21.92 28.00 19.28
C GLY A 714 -21.40 26.79 20.07
N LEU A 715 -20.65 27.02 21.14
CA LEU A 715 -20.18 25.94 22.03
C LEU A 715 -21.08 25.72 23.24
N GLU A 716 -22.09 26.58 23.46
CA GLU A 716 -22.98 26.46 24.65
C GLU A 716 -23.65 25.08 24.66
N GLY A 717 -23.46 24.35 25.78
CA GLY A 717 -24.03 23.01 25.98
C GLY A 717 -23.39 21.90 25.12
N ARG A 718 -22.19 22.11 24.52
CA ARG A 718 -21.47 21.13 23.73
C ARG A 718 -20.32 20.51 24.54
N ASP A 719 -20.13 19.20 24.40
CA ASP A 719 -18.97 18.47 24.93
C ASP A 719 -17.82 18.54 23.91
N ALA A 720 -17.03 19.61 23.92
CA ALA A 720 -15.98 19.87 22.96
C ALA A 720 -14.73 20.50 23.61
N PRO A 721 -14.01 19.78 24.48
CA PRO A 721 -12.93 20.33 25.31
C PRO A 721 -11.79 20.96 24.49
N SER A 722 -11.50 20.48 23.28
CA SER A 722 -10.50 21.12 22.41
C SER A 722 -10.94 22.52 21.93
N ALA A 723 -12.24 22.67 21.63
CA ALA A 723 -12.80 23.95 21.20
C ALA A 723 -12.96 24.93 22.39
N GLU A 724 -13.27 24.43 23.57
CA GLU A 724 -13.30 25.25 24.80
C GLU A 724 -11.91 25.82 25.13
N ALA A 725 -10.86 24.99 25.04
CA ALA A 725 -9.48 25.46 25.23
C ALA A 725 -9.08 26.50 24.17
N ALA A 726 -9.52 26.34 22.92
CA ALA A 726 -9.29 27.28 21.85
C ALA A 726 -10.10 28.57 22.00
N LEU A 727 -11.29 28.52 22.59
CA LEU A 727 -12.08 29.71 22.89
C LEU A 727 -11.38 30.59 23.93
N GLU A 728 -10.80 30.02 24.98
CA GLU A 728 -9.99 30.75 25.97
C GLU A 728 -8.76 31.37 25.30
N TRP A 729 -8.09 30.68 24.36
CA TRP A 729 -7.02 31.25 23.55
C TRP A 729 -7.52 32.41 22.68
N THR A 730 -8.66 32.24 22.02
CA THR A 730 -9.28 33.28 21.16
C THR A 730 -9.61 34.54 21.96
N ARG A 731 -10.18 34.37 23.18
CA ARG A 731 -10.42 35.47 24.12
C ARG A 731 -9.14 36.16 24.56
N ALA A 732 -8.08 35.40 24.82
CA ALA A 732 -6.76 35.93 25.18
C ALA A 732 -6.19 36.80 24.06
N VAL A 733 -6.28 36.36 22.79
CA VAL A 733 -5.84 37.14 21.61
C VAL A 733 -6.64 38.45 21.50
N LEU A 734 -7.96 38.40 21.70
CA LEU A 734 -8.81 39.58 21.67
C LEU A 734 -8.47 40.54 22.80
N ALA A 735 -8.35 40.07 24.03
CA ALA A 735 -8.02 40.90 25.20
C ALA A 735 -6.64 41.56 25.09
N GLU A 736 -5.63 40.84 24.56
CA GLU A 736 -4.29 41.37 24.33
C GLU A 736 -4.29 42.63 23.46
N HIS A 737 -5.24 42.72 22.52
CA HIS A 737 -5.35 43.82 21.58
C HIS A 737 -6.33 44.95 22.00
N THR A 738 -7.27 44.66 22.93
CA THR A 738 -8.37 45.60 23.26
C THR A 738 -8.36 46.06 24.69
N GLU A 739 -8.32 45.20 25.68
CA GLU A 739 -8.70 45.52 27.05
C GLU A 739 -7.57 45.48 28.08
N GLY A 740 -6.50 44.82 27.77
CA GLY A 740 -5.39 44.82 28.70
C GLY A 740 -4.63 43.50 28.79
N THR A 741 -3.33 43.71 28.81
CA THR A 741 -2.33 42.65 28.83
C THR A 741 -2.46 41.73 30.07
N ALA A 742 -3.01 42.24 31.18
CA ALA A 742 -3.19 41.44 32.42
C ALA A 742 -4.31 40.36 32.27
N GLU A 743 -5.46 40.72 31.71
CA GLU A 743 -6.54 39.80 31.44
C GLU A 743 -6.12 38.76 30.36
N ALA A 744 -5.46 39.21 29.31
CA ALA A 744 -4.90 38.33 28.29
C ALA A 744 -3.95 37.30 28.88
N ALA A 745 -3.06 37.69 29.82
CA ALA A 745 -2.16 36.72 30.48
C ALA A 745 -2.92 35.62 31.23
N LEU A 746 -4.00 35.96 31.98
CA LEU A 746 -4.81 34.98 32.68
C LEU A 746 -5.56 34.02 31.74
N LEU A 747 -6.10 34.58 30.65
CA LEU A 747 -6.80 33.76 29.65
C LEU A 747 -5.84 32.82 28.89
N TYR A 748 -4.63 33.25 28.56
CA TYR A 748 -3.59 32.39 28.01
C TYR A 748 -3.17 31.29 29.00
N GLU A 749 -3.02 31.60 30.29
CA GLU A 749 -2.72 30.61 31.34
C GLU A 749 -3.86 29.57 31.48
N SER A 750 -5.12 30.03 31.46
CA SER A 750 -6.31 29.16 31.45
C SER A 750 -6.31 28.21 30.26
N SER A 751 -6.12 28.74 29.05
CA SER A 751 -6.03 27.94 27.82
C SER A 751 -4.86 26.95 27.85
N ALA A 752 -3.68 27.36 28.34
CA ALA A 752 -2.52 26.48 28.47
C ALA A 752 -2.78 25.33 29.44
N ALA A 753 -3.51 25.58 30.55
CA ALA A 753 -3.91 24.55 31.52
C ALA A 753 -4.87 23.56 30.87
N ALA A 754 -5.88 24.04 30.14
CA ALA A 754 -6.81 23.20 29.42
C ALA A 754 -6.11 22.30 28.37
N TYR A 755 -5.17 22.85 27.57
CA TYR A 755 -4.40 22.05 26.61
C TYR A 755 -3.45 21.04 27.27
N ARG A 756 -2.97 21.30 28.47
CA ARG A 756 -2.18 20.34 29.27
C ARG A 756 -3.03 19.16 29.73
N GLU A 757 -4.26 19.40 30.18
CA GLU A 757 -5.21 18.35 30.54
C GLU A 757 -5.62 17.50 29.33
N LEU A 758 -5.68 18.09 28.15
CA LEU A 758 -5.98 17.46 26.88
C LEU A 758 -4.78 16.74 26.23
N PRO A 759 -3.64 16.54 26.87
CA PRO A 759 -2.29 16.26 26.40
C PRO A 759 -1.96 16.79 24.97
N ARG A 760 -2.14 18.11 24.77
CA ARG A 760 -1.80 18.81 23.51
C ARG A 760 -0.54 19.68 23.68
N PRO A 761 0.65 19.09 23.73
CA PRO A 761 1.89 19.80 24.10
C PRO A 761 2.25 20.95 23.17
N TYR A 762 1.90 20.86 21.89
CA TYR A 762 2.16 21.93 20.93
C TYR A 762 1.30 23.17 21.21
N HIS A 763 0.01 23.01 21.44
CA HIS A 763 -0.92 24.13 21.73
C HIS A 763 -0.70 24.69 23.15
N GLU A 764 -0.42 23.82 24.12
CA GLU A 764 0.02 24.24 25.45
C GLU A 764 1.26 25.16 25.35
N ALA A 765 2.24 24.79 24.52
CA ALA A 765 3.43 25.59 24.33
C ALA A 765 3.12 26.96 23.67
N LEU A 766 2.26 26.97 22.63
CA LEU A 766 1.86 28.20 21.95
C LEU A 766 1.17 29.20 22.90
N THR A 767 0.23 28.72 23.70
CA THR A 767 -0.53 29.57 24.64
C THR A 767 0.32 30.00 25.86
N THR A 768 1.18 29.10 26.37
CA THR A 768 2.17 29.49 27.39
C THR A 768 3.12 30.58 26.92
N VAL A 769 3.53 30.56 25.64
CA VAL A 769 4.34 31.65 25.04
C VAL A 769 3.56 32.96 25.03
N GLY A 770 2.26 32.93 24.73
CA GLY A 770 1.36 34.09 24.83
C GLY A 770 1.33 34.69 26.24
N ALA A 771 1.07 33.82 27.24
CA ALA A 771 1.05 34.23 28.66
C ALA A 771 2.38 34.87 29.10
N ALA A 772 3.49 34.21 28.76
CA ALA A 772 4.83 34.71 29.12
C ALA A 772 5.14 36.05 28.47
N ARG A 773 4.72 36.26 27.20
CA ARG A 773 4.85 37.52 26.49
C ARG A 773 4.07 38.67 27.18
N CYS A 774 2.83 38.42 27.57
CA CYS A 774 2.00 39.35 28.33
C CYS A 774 2.63 39.68 29.69
N ALA A 775 3.10 38.69 30.46
CA ALA A 775 3.79 38.90 31.71
C ALA A 775 5.07 39.75 31.58
N LEU A 776 5.86 39.56 30.53
CA LEU A 776 7.04 40.37 30.23
C LEU A 776 6.68 41.80 29.85
N THR A 777 5.59 42.03 29.14
CA THR A 777 5.07 43.34 28.78
C THR A 777 4.62 44.12 30.02
N LEU A 778 4.00 43.44 30.98
CA LEU A 778 3.59 44.02 32.27
C LEU A 778 4.78 44.32 33.20
N GLY A 779 5.95 43.76 32.91
CA GLY A 779 7.14 43.87 33.77
C GLY A 779 7.02 42.98 35.05
N GLU A 780 6.02 42.13 35.16
CA GLU A 780 5.77 41.21 36.26
C GLU A 780 6.42 39.87 36.05
N LYS A 781 6.85 39.20 37.13
CA LYS A 781 7.36 37.80 37.10
C LYS A 781 8.38 37.50 35.98
N ARG A 782 9.25 38.47 35.67
CA ARG A 782 10.19 38.43 34.55
C ARG A 782 10.98 37.11 34.50
N ASP A 783 11.57 36.69 35.63
CA ASP A 783 12.38 35.46 35.64
C ASP A 783 11.54 34.19 35.37
N SER A 784 10.32 34.14 35.90
CA SER A 784 9.39 33.07 35.63
C SER A 784 8.97 33.03 34.16
N ALA A 785 8.68 34.17 33.56
CA ALA A 785 8.32 34.28 32.13
C ALA A 785 9.48 33.89 31.21
N VAL A 786 10.70 34.27 31.52
CA VAL A 786 11.91 33.87 30.77
C VAL A 786 12.15 32.37 30.90
N THR A 787 11.94 31.80 32.09
CA THR A 787 12.05 30.36 32.27
C THR A 787 10.97 29.64 31.45
N ALA A 788 9.71 30.09 31.51
CA ALA A 788 8.63 29.51 30.72
C ALA A 788 8.92 29.53 29.21
N LEU A 789 9.41 30.65 28.66
CA LEU A 789 9.81 30.73 27.24
C LEU A 789 10.95 29.76 26.92
N THR A 790 11.92 29.60 27.82
CA THR A 790 13.05 28.68 27.62
C THR A 790 12.57 27.24 27.58
N ASP A 791 11.70 26.85 28.51
CA ASP A 791 11.11 25.50 28.55
C ASP A 791 10.24 25.23 27.32
N ARG A 792 9.46 26.23 26.87
CA ARG A 792 8.63 26.05 25.65
C ARG A 792 9.46 25.95 24.39
N ALA A 793 10.56 26.66 24.27
CA ALA A 793 11.50 26.49 23.16
C ALA A 793 12.07 25.05 23.14
N ALA A 794 12.36 24.46 24.30
CA ALA A 794 12.79 23.06 24.38
C ALA A 794 11.67 22.07 24.00
N VAL A 795 10.43 22.34 24.38
CA VAL A 795 9.26 21.52 23.96
C VAL A 795 9.12 21.55 22.44
N PHE A 796 9.23 22.71 21.79
CA PHE A 796 9.17 22.81 20.33
C PHE A 796 10.32 22.05 19.65
N ASP A 797 11.53 22.06 20.23
CA ASP A 797 12.64 21.27 19.70
C ASP A 797 12.36 19.75 19.77
N VAL A 798 11.84 19.28 20.91
CA VAL A 798 11.47 17.87 21.10
C VAL A 798 10.40 17.44 20.09
N LEU A 799 9.44 18.33 19.79
CA LEU A 799 8.42 18.08 18.78
C LEU A 799 8.96 18.22 17.33
N GLY A 800 10.13 18.81 17.14
CA GLY A 800 10.66 19.13 15.82
C GLY A 800 10.05 20.40 15.18
N ALA A 801 9.34 21.24 15.97
CA ALA A 801 8.76 22.52 15.55
C ALA A 801 9.84 23.63 15.52
N THR A 802 10.79 23.48 14.64
CA THR A 802 12.05 24.26 14.60
C THR A 802 11.81 25.76 14.37
N TRP A 803 10.80 26.12 13.59
CA TRP A 803 10.45 27.53 13.37
C TRP A 803 9.88 28.17 14.64
N ASP A 804 8.95 27.47 15.34
CA ASP A 804 8.39 27.99 16.58
C ASP A 804 9.44 28.11 17.67
N ALA A 805 10.34 27.13 17.81
CA ALA A 805 11.49 27.21 18.70
C ALA A 805 12.39 28.43 18.39
N ALA A 806 12.69 28.65 17.12
CA ALA A 806 13.49 29.80 16.69
C ALA A 806 12.82 31.15 16.98
N ARG A 807 11.50 31.24 16.81
CA ARG A 807 10.68 32.42 17.12
C ARG A 807 10.72 32.74 18.61
N VAL A 808 10.49 31.77 19.47
CA VAL A 808 10.57 31.94 20.94
C VAL A 808 11.97 32.35 21.37
N ARG A 809 13.02 31.74 20.81
CA ARG A 809 14.42 32.19 21.09
C ARG A 809 14.73 33.60 20.61
N ALA A 810 14.13 34.04 19.49
CA ALA A 810 14.26 35.41 19.04
C ALA A 810 13.62 36.40 20.03
N GLU A 811 12.50 36.05 20.62
CA GLU A 811 11.84 36.82 21.66
C GLU A 811 12.66 36.86 22.95
N LEU A 812 13.14 35.72 23.44
CA LEU A 812 14.03 35.61 24.60
C LEU A 812 15.25 36.54 24.51
N ARG A 813 15.85 36.69 23.33
CA ARG A 813 17.01 37.57 23.12
C ARG A 813 16.72 39.05 23.42
N ARG A 814 15.47 39.49 23.41
CA ARG A 814 15.07 40.87 23.73
C ARG A 814 15.17 41.14 25.24
N TYR A 815 15.04 40.10 26.05
CA TYR A 815 14.98 40.19 27.52
C TYR A 815 16.26 39.73 28.23
N GLN A 816 17.22 39.15 27.52
CA GLN A 816 18.51 38.75 28.09
C GLN A 816 19.37 39.97 28.38
N PRO A 817 20.07 40.08 29.54
CA PRO A 817 20.97 41.16 29.86
C PRO A 817 22.08 41.30 28.83
N ALA A 818 22.48 42.50 28.52
CA ALA A 818 23.51 42.80 27.51
C ALA A 818 24.88 42.14 27.79
N GLY A 819 25.16 41.71 29.03
CA GLY A 819 26.37 41.01 29.44
C GLY A 819 26.39 39.51 29.17
N GLU A 820 25.23 38.85 29.01
CA GLU A 820 25.10 37.41 28.69
C GLU A 820 24.92 37.13 27.19
N ARG A 821 24.92 38.17 26.37
CA ARG A 821 24.99 37.98 24.92
C ARG A 821 26.35 37.39 24.57
N ARG A 822 26.52 36.08 24.80
CA ARG A 822 27.51 35.31 24.09
C ARG A 822 27.26 35.62 22.60
N GLN A 823 28.21 36.31 21.98
CA GLN A 823 28.23 36.34 20.52
C GLN A 823 28.17 34.87 20.10
N PRO A 824 27.16 34.45 19.37
CA PRO A 824 27.22 33.14 18.78
C PRO A 824 28.47 33.21 17.91
N GLY A 825 29.49 32.46 18.30
CA GLY A 825 30.56 32.16 17.37
C GLY A 825 29.84 31.60 16.16
N ARG A 826 29.84 32.33 15.06
CA ARG A 826 29.22 31.94 13.79
C ARG A 826 29.68 30.52 13.56
N PRO A 827 28.78 29.51 13.52
CA PRO A 827 29.19 28.17 13.20
C PRO A 827 30.01 28.25 11.93
N ARG A 828 31.29 27.90 11.98
CA ARG A 828 32.08 27.80 10.76
C ARG A 828 31.67 26.52 10.07
N TYR A 829 30.77 26.65 9.13
CA TYR A 829 30.32 25.54 8.29
C TYR A 829 31.42 25.07 7.32
N GLY A 830 32.65 25.67 7.35
CA GLY A 830 33.75 25.30 6.48
C GLY A 830 33.31 25.30 5.01
N ASP A 831 33.53 24.16 4.34
CA ASP A 831 33.12 23.96 2.94
C ASP A 831 31.67 23.47 2.82
N MET A 832 30.97 23.20 3.93
CA MET A 832 29.54 22.83 3.91
C MET A 832 28.65 24.08 3.81
N LEU A 833 27.50 23.95 3.16
CA LEU A 833 26.49 25.02 3.11
C LEU A 833 25.93 25.28 4.51
N SER A 834 25.83 26.55 4.91
CA SER A 834 25.02 26.91 6.08
C SER A 834 23.53 26.68 5.77
N PRO A 835 22.66 26.50 6.79
CA PRO A 835 21.23 26.31 6.55
C PRO A 835 20.61 27.38 5.62
N ARG A 836 21.03 28.60 5.76
CA ARG A 836 20.54 29.72 4.92
C ARG A 836 21.11 29.72 3.50
N GLU A 837 22.33 29.24 3.32
CA GLU A 837 22.95 29.06 2.01
C GLU A 837 22.29 27.85 1.30
N ALA A 838 21.92 26.81 2.04
CA ALA A 838 21.20 25.64 1.50
C ALA A 838 19.79 26.03 1.00
N GLU A 839 18.99 26.73 1.82
CA GLU A 839 17.67 27.24 1.40
C GLU A 839 17.74 28.09 0.13
N VAL A 840 18.69 29.02 0.08
CA VAL A 840 18.88 29.89 -1.10
C VAL A 840 19.36 29.06 -2.31
N ALA A 841 20.22 28.07 -2.08
CA ALA A 841 20.73 27.20 -3.13
C ALA A 841 19.62 26.30 -3.75
N GLU A 842 18.75 25.75 -2.93
CA GLU A 842 17.59 24.93 -3.37
C GLU A 842 16.63 25.75 -4.23
N LEU A 843 16.26 26.95 -3.79
CA LEU A 843 15.38 27.83 -4.56
C LEU A 843 16.04 28.34 -5.86
N ALA A 844 17.37 28.56 -5.83
CA ALA A 844 18.12 28.93 -7.01
C ALA A 844 18.25 27.77 -8.00
N ALA A 845 18.41 26.54 -7.52
CA ALA A 845 18.41 25.31 -8.30
C ALA A 845 17.03 25.03 -8.94
N ALA A 846 15.94 25.37 -8.24
CA ALA A 846 14.57 25.32 -8.76
C ALA A 846 14.27 26.41 -9.83
N GLY A 847 15.25 27.24 -10.21
CA GLY A 847 15.15 28.23 -11.28
C GLY A 847 14.61 29.59 -10.87
N MET A 848 14.39 29.88 -9.58
CA MET A 848 13.88 31.16 -9.10
C MET A 848 14.92 32.28 -9.27
N SER A 849 14.47 33.48 -9.68
CA SER A 849 15.32 34.65 -9.75
C SER A 849 15.71 35.19 -8.36
N ASN A 850 16.79 35.98 -8.25
CA ASN A 850 17.20 36.60 -6.97
C ASN A 850 16.09 37.46 -6.34
N ARG A 851 15.18 37.99 -7.15
CA ARG A 851 14.08 38.83 -6.70
C ARG A 851 12.96 37.96 -6.08
N GLU A 852 12.65 36.84 -6.71
CA GLU A 852 11.66 35.86 -6.21
C GLU A 852 12.15 35.21 -4.92
N ILE A 853 13.42 34.77 -4.88
CA ILE A 853 14.05 34.24 -3.67
C ILE A 853 14.06 35.27 -2.54
N ALA A 854 14.37 36.53 -2.87
CA ALA A 854 14.37 37.62 -1.91
C ALA A 854 12.97 37.84 -1.32
N THR A 855 11.94 37.79 -2.14
CA THR A 855 10.53 37.88 -1.70
C THR A 855 10.15 36.67 -0.85
N THR A 856 10.46 35.46 -1.30
CA THR A 856 10.15 34.19 -0.62
C THR A 856 10.82 34.08 0.74
N LEU A 857 12.08 34.52 0.84
CA LEU A 857 12.88 34.36 2.06
C LEU A 857 12.97 35.65 2.90
N HIS A 858 12.24 36.71 2.54
CA HIS A 858 12.28 38.07 3.18
C HIS A 858 13.70 38.62 3.32
N LEU A 859 14.49 38.50 2.26
CA LEU A 859 15.84 39.00 2.16
C LEU A 859 15.91 40.17 1.16
N SER A 860 17.01 40.96 1.22
CA SER A 860 17.28 41.83 0.11
C SER A 860 17.80 41.03 -1.10
N PRO A 861 17.51 41.46 -2.36
CA PRO A 861 18.08 40.80 -3.54
C PRO A 861 19.61 40.71 -3.52
N ARG A 862 20.28 41.70 -2.92
CA ARG A 862 21.73 41.73 -2.72
C ARG A 862 22.20 40.65 -1.72
N THR A 863 21.41 40.38 -0.68
CA THR A 863 21.72 39.32 0.30
C THR A 863 21.57 37.93 -0.35
N VAL A 864 20.54 37.75 -1.17
CA VAL A 864 20.35 36.53 -1.94
C VAL A 864 21.51 36.30 -2.91
N GLU A 865 21.94 37.34 -3.63
CA GLU A 865 23.08 37.24 -4.54
C GLU A 865 24.37 36.79 -3.82
N GLN A 866 24.61 37.30 -2.60
CA GLN A 866 25.74 36.87 -1.78
C GLN A 866 25.63 35.42 -1.33
N HIS A 867 24.43 34.95 -0.96
CA HIS A 867 24.22 33.56 -0.58
C HIS A 867 24.36 32.61 -1.78
N VAL A 868 23.82 32.95 -2.95
CA VAL A 868 24.01 32.18 -4.18
C VAL A 868 25.50 32.11 -4.54
N ALA A 869 26.22 33.20 -4.52
CA ALA A 869 27.65 33.20 -4.82
C ALA A 869 28.45 32.29 -3.87
N ARG A 870 28.14 32.31 -2.57
CA ARG A 870 28.79 31.44 -1.57
C ARG A 870 28.40 29.98 -1.76
N ALA A 871 27.11 29.70 -2.11
CA ALA A 871 26.66 28.35 -2.37
C ALA A 871 27.40 27.75 -3.58
N LEU A 872 27.49 28.49 -4.69
CA LEU A 872 28.25 28.07 -5.88
C LEU A 872 29.74 27.83 -5.55
N GLN A 873 30.36 28.69 -4.74
CA GLN A 873 31.75 28.52 -4.32
C GLN A 873 31.94 27.25 -3.48
N LYS A 874 31.06 27.01 -2.50
CA LYS A 874 31.14 25.86 -1.57
C LYS A 874 30.80 24.52 -2.25
N THR A 875 29.92 24.52 -3.21
CA THR A 875 29.56 23.32 -4.00
C THR A 875 30.51 23.07 -5.17
N GLY A 876 31.44 23.99 -5.45
CA GLY A 876 32.43 23.86 -6.51
C GLY A 876 31.85 23.97 -7.93
N VAL A 877 30.65 24.56 -8.06
CA VAL A 877 29.98 24.74 -9.37
C VAL A 877 29.95 26.20 -9.80
N HIS A 878 29.88 26.42 -11.10
CA HIS A 878 30.00 27.77 -11.69
C HIS A 878 28.70 28.36 -12.22
N SER A 879 27.60 27.58 -12.21
CA SER A 879 26.30 28.05 -12.69
C SER A 879 25.14 27.50 -11.84
N ARG A 880 24.00 28.23 -11.82
CA ARG A 880 22.77 27.79 -11.13
C ARG A 880 22.23 26.48 -11.66
N GLN A 881 22.39 26.19 -12.95
CA GLN A 881 21.95 24.93 -13.55
C GLN A 881 22.75 23.73 -13.02
N GLN A 882 24.04 23.94 -12.70
CA GLN A 882 24.89 22.92 -12.11
C GLN A 882 24.62 22.73 -10.61
N LEU A 883 23.98 23.70 -9.95
CA LEU A 883 23.71 23.67 -8.52
C LEU A 883 22.69 22.58 -8.17
N ALA A 884 21.70 22.34 -9.02
CA ALA A 884 20.72 21.26 -8.86
C ALA A 884 21.38 19.87 -8.78
N GLN A 885 22.25 19.58 -9.74
CA GLN A 885 23.01 18.31 -9.79
C GLN A 885 23.97 18.15 -8.59
N ALA A 886 24.57 19.27 -8.14
CA ALA A 886 25.49 19.23 -7.00
C ALA A 886 24.75 19.01 -5.66
N LEU A 887 23.53 19.50 -5.51
CA LEU A 887 22.70 19.30 -4.32
C LEU A 887 22.15 17.86 -4.26
N GLU A 888 21.73 17.30 -5.39
CA GLU A 888 21.32 15.91 -5.50
C GLU A 888 22.47 14.94 -5.15
N ALA A 889 23.69 15.21 -5.64
CA ALA A 889 24.88 14.41 -5.34
C ALA A 889 25.35 14.50 -3.88
N ALA A 890 24.98 15.57 -3.15
CA ALA A 890 25.31 15.77 -1.73
C ALA A 890 24.25 15.17 -0.78
N SER A 891 23.08 14.83 -1.30
CA SER A 891 21.94 14.26 -0.54
C SER A 891 21.84 12.72 -0.64
N GLY A 892 22.60 12.07 -1.54
CA GLY A 892 22.78 10.61 -1.67
C GLY A 892 24.11 10.20 -1.06
#